data_a6ae23a7eba4df0e6667222b4309c6d4
#
_entry.id   a6ae23a7eba4df0e6667222b4309c6d4
#
_cell.length_a   1.000
_cell.length_b   1.000
_cell.length_c   1.000
_cell.angle_alpha   90.00
_cell.angle_beta   90.00
_cell.angle_gamma   90.00
#
_symmetry.space_group_name_H-M   'P 1'
#
loop_
_entity.id
_entity.type
_entity.pdbx_description
1 polymer ?
#
loop_
_entity_poly.entity_id
_entity_poly.type
_entity_poly.pdbx_seq_one_letter_code
_entity_poly.pdbx_strand_id
1 'polypeptide(L)'
;MDKNSLLGFLLMAAVIFGFMYFNKPSEEEIAAAKKAQNESIQDSTTTQNTIVVDSLTNDHIKKLTAMVKTTGVAQADGTYTLSSKGMELRCDSSKVSGTINVNNTAVDVTKIIANKTDELPKQVAKAAVDTLISSINRFDTYGNYAKYMGGKSTALSLENDVMKVDLTSKGGQIAKVTLKKYDTYVNGDTANVVLYNGATDYYSFSLPAGANYIETRNLNFNAIKENDSTVLMRLNLDGGAMWGIRYTLAKGDSYIVKMDIVQEQIENVFAPNMADMTMTWHQKMARNEKGKTFEERNSTIYYKYAGESPDYLTETGDQKEELEQELKWISFKNQFFSSVMVPKSPIKSASVSTIDIKDQPGYLKELNMSNAVVPYSTKNDNPASFDMIFTPNLYPLLSSYDDQVKTEEDLELTRLIPLGWGLFRWINTYLIIPIFTFLGGFISNYGIIILLLTIFVKIILFPFTYKSYMSQAKMRVLAPEIKAINDKYPNNEDAMIKQQKTMELYSKAGASPFSGCLPMLLQMPILIALFTFFPSCIELRGQSFLWATDLSAPDAIVSWTAQIPFISKYFGNHVSLFCLLMTITNIIYTRINMQNQPGGASMPGMKWMMYLMPVMFLFFFNDYASGLSYYYFLSLLITIIQTYACRRMVDEEKVRAEMLANAKKPRKKSGFMARLEEAQRKQQAMLREQQKQQAKAKKNRR
;
A
#
# COMPACT_ATOMS: atom_id res chain seq x y z
N MET A 1 -42.88 -1.72 -14.79
CA MET A 1 -41.67 -0.86 -14.70
C MET A 1 -41.77 0.13 -15.86
N ASP A 2 -41.79 1.42 -15.51
CA ASP A 2 -41.81 2.46 -16.55
C ASP A 2 -40.46 2.49 -17.28
N LYS A 3 -40.50 2.68 -18.61
CA LYS A 3 -39.30 2.69 -19.47
C LYS A 3 -38.21 3.63 -18.95
N ASN A 4 -38.57 4.72 -18.29
CA ASN A 4 -37.63 5.71 -17.74
C ASN A 4 -36.92 5.24 -16.47
N SER A 5 -37.58 4.44 -15.63
CA SER A 5 -36.97 3.83 -14.44
C SER A 5 -36.03 2.69 -14.82
N LEU A 6 -36.37 1.94 -15.87
CA LEU A 6 -35.50 0.93 -16.44
C LEU A 6 -34.26 1.58 -17.10
N LEU A 7 -34.45 2.72 -17.77
CA LEU A 7 -33.38 3.47 -18.40
C LEU A 7 -32.42 4.07 -17.36
N GLY A 8 -32.92 4.58 -16.23
CA GLY A 8 -32.09 5.08 -15.13
C GLY A 8 -31.27 3.97 -14.46
N PHE A 9 -31.87 2.78 -14.30
CA PHE A 9 -31.18 1.61 -13.78
C PHE A 9 -30.12 1.09 -14.77
N LEU A 10 -30.45 1.04 -16.06
CA LEU A 10 -29.52 0.68 -17.13
C LEU A 10 -28.38 1.69 -17.28
N LEU A 11 -28.64 2.99 -17.10
CA LEU A 11 -27.63 4.04 -17.14
C LEU A 11 -26.67 3.94 -15.95
N MET A 12 -27.17 3.68 -14.73
CA MET A 12 -26.35 3.48 -13.54
C MET A 12 -25.55 2.17 -13.63
N ALA A 13 -26.15 1.08 -14.10
CA ALA A 13 -25.47 -0.15 -14.41
C ALA A 13 -24.42 0.04 -15.55
N ALA A 14 -24.76 0.80 -16.60
CA ALA A 14 -23.84 1.08 -17.70
C ALA A 14 -22.65 1.96 -17.26
N VAL A 15 -22.83 2.90 -16.32
CA VAL A 15 -21.72 3.67 -15.76
C VAL A 15 -20.81 2.78 -14.92
N ILE A 16 -21.36 1.87 -14.12
CA ILE A 16 -20.58 0.91 -13.32
C ILE A 16 -19.89 -0.12 -14.23
N PHE A 17 -20.61 -0.68 -15.21
CA PHE A 17 -20.04 -1.62 -16.19
C PHE A 17 -19.10 -0.94 -17.18
N GLY A 18 -19.35 0.32 -17.56
CA GLY A 18 -18.46 1.13 -18.40
C GLY A 18 -17.13 1.39 -17.70
N PHE A 19 -17.16 1.78 -16.46
CA PHE A 19 -15.95 1.96 -15.64
C PHE A 19 -15.15 0.65 -15.47
N MET A 20 -15.84 -0.50 -15.36
CA MET A 20 -15.21 -1.83 -15.32
C MET A 20 -14.68 -2.29 -16.69
N TYR A 21 -15.28 -1.84 -17.80
CA TYR A 21 -14.90 -2.24 -19.16
C TYR A 21 -13.69 -1.44 -19.69
N PHE A 22 -13.61 -0.14 -19.37
CA PHE A 22 -12.50 0.71 -19.80
C PHE A 22 -11.19 0.45 -19.06
N ASN A 23 -11.23 -0.26 -17.93
CA ASN A 23 -10.02 -0.66 -17.17
C ASN A 23 -9.58 -2.12 -17.42
N LYS A 24 -9.98 -2.74 -18.53
CA LYS A 24 -9.44 -4.04 -18.94
C LYS A 24 -8.20 -3.84 -19.84
N PRO A 25 -7.06 -4.46 -19.52
CA PRO A 25 -5.94 -4.51 -20.46
C PRO A 25 -6.35 -5.27 -21.72
N SER A 26 -5.90 -4.82 -22.90
CA SER A 26 -6.24 -5.41 -24.18
C SER A 26 -5.59 -6.80 -24.34
N GLU A 27 -6.25 -7.70 -25.09
CA GLU A 27 -5.73 -9.05 -25.38
C GLU A 27 -4.38 -9.01 -26.13
N GLU A 28 -4.08 -7.91 -26.82
CA GLU A 28 -2.81 -7.69 -27.51
C GLU A 28 -1.65 -7.43 -26.53
N GLU A 29 -1.89 -6.75 -25.40
CA GLU A 29 -0.87 -6.53 -24.35
C GLU A 29 -0.55 -7.84 -23.61
N ILE A 30 -1.54 -8.71 -23.41
CA ILE A 30 -1.35 -10.05 -22.81
C ILE A 30 -0.59 -10.98 -23.77
N ALA A 31 -0.82 -10.87 -25.06
CA ALA A 31 -0.13 -11.65 -26.08
C ALA A 31 1.34 -11.23 -26.26
N ALA A 32 1.62 -9.93 -26.20
CA ALA A 32 2.98 -9.39 -26.28
C ALA A 32 3.84 -9.81 -25.08
N ALA A 33 3.28 -9.80 -23.88
CA ALA A 33 3.97 -10.25 -22.66
C ALA A 33 4.29 -11.76 -22.69
N LYS A 34 3.39 -12.59 -23.23
CA LYS A 34 3.63 -14.04 -23.40
C LYS A 34 4.68 -14.36 -24.46
N LYS A 35 4.80 -13.54 -25.50
CA LYS A 35 5.77 -13.77 -26.58
C LYS A 35 7.21 -13.46 -26.11
N ALA A 36 7.39 -12.40 -25.33
CA ALA A 36 8.68 -12.06 -24.74
C ALA A 36 9.18 -13.11 -23.72
N GLN A 37 8.29 -13.81 -23.03
CA GLN A 37 8.62 -14.86 -22.08
C GLN A 37 9.02 -16.19 -22.75
N ASN A 38 8.50 -16.48 -23.95
CA ASN A 38 8.82 -17.73 -24.67
C ASN A 38 10.12 -17.66 -25.50
N GLU A 39 10.61 -16.49 -25.85
CA GLU A 39 11.88 -16.35 -26.60
C GLU A 39 13.12 -16.56 -25.70
N SER A 40 12.97 -16.47 -24.36
CA SER A 40 14.09 -16.71 -23.42
C SER A 40 14.28 -18.17 -23.01
N ILE A 41 13.43 -19.11 -23.45
CA ILE A 41 13.46 -20.52 -23.02
C ILE A 41 13.97 -21.48 -24.13
N GLN A 42 14.14 -21.01 -25.35
CA GLN A 42 14.37 -21.90 -26.49
C GLN A 42 15.84 -22.12 -26.88
N ASP A 43 16.80 -21.70 -26.07
CA ASP A 43 18.24 -21.87 -26.39
C ASP A 43 18.97 -22.86 -25.45
N SER A 44 18.32 -23.95 -25.09
CA SER A 44 18.95 -25.01 -24.30
C SER A 44 18.45 -26.39 -24.71
N THR A 45 18.82 -26.84 -25.90
CA THR A 45 18.67 -28.27 -26.21
C THR A 45 19.84 -28.78 -27.08
N THR A 46 20.65 -29.55 -26.39
CA THR A 46 21.36 -30.74 -26.88
C THR A 46 22.37 -30.57 -28.01
N THR A 47 23.62 -30.38 -27.64
CA THR A 47 24.75 -30.86 -28.45
C THR A 47 25.55 -31.83 -27.58
N GLN A 48 25.71 -33.05 -28.02
CA GLN A 48 26.69 -33.97 -27.46
C GLN A 48 28.10 -33.34 -27.64
N ASN A 49 28.59 -32.70 -26.59
CA ASN A 49 29.90 -32.04 -26.63
C ASN A 49 31.00 -33.03 -26.32
N THR A 50 31.81 -33.31 -27.31
CA THR A 50 33.19 -33.72 -27.10
C THR A 50 33.81 -32.70 -26.16
N ILE A 51 34.25 -33.10 -24.95
CA ILE A 51 34.86 -32.21 -23.97
C ILE A 51 36.21 -31.75 -24.56
N VAL A 52 36.22 -30.52 -25.10
CA VAL A 52 37.46 -29.83 -25.50
C VAL A 52 37.99 -29.11 -24.26
N VAL A 53 39.22 -29.38 -23.87
CA VAL A 53 39.91 -28.65 -22.80
C VAL A 53 40.66 -27.50 -23.44
N ASP A 54 40.19 -26.27 -23.21
CA ASP A 54 40.92 -25.07 -23.64
C ASP A 54 42.24 -24.96 -22.85
N SER A 55 43.30 -24.41 -23.48
CA SER A 55 44.56 -24.13 -22.83
C SER A 55 44.68 -22.65 -22.48
N LEU A 56 45.43 -22.34 -21.40
CA LEU A 56 45.72 -20.93 -21.06
C LEU A 56 46.64 -20.33 -22.11
N THR A 57 46.28 -19.20 -22.66
CA THR A 57 47.13 -18.40 -23.55
C THR A 57 48.20 -17.65 -22.74
N ASN A 58 49.30 -17.22 -23.43
CA ASN A 58 50.30 -16.38 -22.80
C ASN A 58 49.75 -15.07 -22.22
N ASP A 59 48.66 -14.53 -22.80
CA ASP A 59 47.99 -13.38 -22.27
C ASP A 59 47.24 -13.70 -20.95
N HIS A 60 46.57 -14.85 -20.89
CA HIS A 60 45.94 -15.34 -19.65
C HIS A 60 46.96 -15.52 -18.53
N ILE A 61 48.18 -16.04 -18.84
CA ILE A 61 49.24 -16.23 -17.84
C ILE A 61 49.77 -14.88 -17.33
N LYS A 62 49.97 -13.90 -18.21
CA LYS A 62 50.35 -12.53 -17.81
C LYS A 62 49.30 -11.89 -16.90
N LYS A 63 48.01 -11.99 -17.28
CA LYS A 63 46.89 -11.49 -16.48
C LYS A 63 46.73 -12.22 -15.15
N LEU A 64 46.97 -13.54 -15.11
CA LEU A 64 46.98 -14.32 -13.87
C LEU A 64 48.09 -13.84 -12.92
N THR A 65 49.31 -13.60 -13.48
CA THR A 65 50.44 -13.06 -12.73
C THR A 65 50.09 -11.66 -12.14
N ALA A 66 49.50 -10.78 -12.94
CA ALA A 66 49.06 -9.46 -12.51
C ALA A 66 48.00 -9.60 -11.43
N MET A 67 46.99 -10.46 -11.61
CA MET A 67 45.95 -10.73 -10.64
C MET A 67 46.52 -11.14 -9.27
N VAL A 68 47.44 -12.12 -9.23
CA VAL A 68 48.05 -12.59 -7.97
C VAL A 68 48.88 -11.51 -7.29
N LYS A 69 49.59 -10.67 -8.04
CA LYS A 69 50.39 -9.57 -7.50
C LYS A 69 49.52 -8.45 -6.95
N THR A 70 48.42 -8.15 -7.63
CA THR A 70 47.53 -7.01 -7.23
C THR A 70 46.57 -7.39 -6.10
N THR A 71 46.00 -8.61 -6.15
CA THR A 71 44.98 -9.05 -5.18
C THR A 71 45.54 -9.91 -4.05
N GLY A 72 46.75 -10.42 -4.19
CA GLY A 72 47.45 -11.25 -3.19
C GLY A 72 48.06 -10.42 -2.06
N VAL A 73 48.36 -11.10 -0.96
CA VAL A 73 49.08 -10.54 0.19
C VAL A 73 50.59 -10.65 -0.05
N ALA A 74 51.30 -9.51 0.00
CA ALA A 74 52.76 -9.49 -0.07
C ALA A 74 53.35 -10.19 1.15
N GLN A 75 54.32 -11.08 0.93
CA GLN A 75 55.04 -11.80 1.96
C GLN A 75 56.41 -11.15 2.20
N ALA A 76 57.00 -11.41 3.36
CA ALA A 76 58.31 -10.86 3.74
C ALA A 76 59.46 -11.29 2.81
N ASP A 77 59.28 -12.38 2.05
CA ASP A 77 60.22 -12.91 1.08
C ASP A 77 60.07 -12.32 -0.34
N GLY A 78 59.23 -11.31 -0.50
CA GLY A 78 58.98 -10.65 -1.76
C GLY A 78 58.00 -11.39 -2.70
N THR A 79 57.39 -12.46 -2.24
CA THR A 79 56.36 -13.18 -2.99
C THR A 79 54.97 -12.66 -2.67
N TYR A 80 53.98 -12.96 -3.52
CA TYR A 80 52.58 -12.61 -3.30
C TYR A 80 51.78 -13.91 -3.21
N THR A 81 50.94 -14.02 -2.17
CA THR A 81 50.04 -15.15 -1.97
C THR A 81 48.58 -14.71 -2.08
N LEU A 82 47.82 -15.37 -2.96
CA LEU A 82 46.38 -15.20 -3.12
C LEU A 82 45.67 -16.45 -2.62
N SER A 83 44.91 -16.30 -1.52
CA SER A 83 44.02 -17.34 -1.03
C SER A 83 42.56 -16.88 -1.25
N SER A 84 41.88 -17.55 -2.18
CA SER A 84 40.50 -17.26 -2.54
C SER A 84 39.79 -18.57 -2.83
N LYS A 85 38.55 -18.70 -2.45
CA LYS A 85 37.59 -19.80 -2.63
C LYS A 85 38.11 -21.02 -3.44
N GLY A 86 38.83 -21.92 -2.76
CA GLY A 86 39.38 -23.12 -3.39
C GLY A 86 40.60 -22.88 -4.29
N MET A 87 41.19 -21.69 -4.24
CA MET A 87 42.38 -21.32 -5.01
C MET A 87 43.42 -20.75 -4.06
N GLU A 88 44.58 -21.38 -4.01
CA GLU A 88 45.77 -20.94 -3.28
C GLU A 88 46.88 -20.76 -4.27
N LEU A 89 47.16 -19.51 -4.65
CA LEU A 89 48.18 -19.16 -5.63
C LEU A 89 49.31 -18.37 -4.98
N ARG A 90 50.53 -18.61 -5.43
CA ARG A 90 51.71 -17.87 -5.05
C ARG A 90 52.40 -17.37 -6.32
N CYS A 91 52.81 -16.12 -6.32
CA CYS A 91 53.58 -15.52 -7.38
C CYS A 91 54.97 -15.16 -6.86
N ASP A 92 55.98 -15.77 -7.46
CA ASP A 92 57.38 -15.42 -7.24
C ASP A 92 57.92 -14.79 -8.54
N SER A 93 58.34 -13.53 -8.43
CA SER A 93 58.85 -12.70 -9.54
C SER A 93 57.87 -12.63 -10.72
N SER A 94 57.77 -13.68 -11.54
CA SER A 94 56.83 -13.77 -12.67
C SER A 94 56.22 -15.16 -12.83
N LYS A 95 56.50 -16.08 -11.92
CA LYS A 95 55.97 -17.45 -11.97
C LYS A 95 54.83 -17.62 -10.97
N VAL A 96 53.68 -18.07 -11.44
CA VAL A 96 52.53 -18.42 -10.61
C VAL A 96 52.56 -19.93 -10.35
N SER A 97 52.45 -20.33 -9.10
CA SER A 97 52.34 -21.70 -8.61
C SER A 97 51.20 -21.80 -7.61
N GLY A 98 50.79 -22.99 -7.22
CA GLY A 98 49.77 -23.23 -6.23
C GLY A 98 48.70 -24.21 -6.69
N THR A 99 47.60 -24.27 -5.98
CA THR A 99 46.53 -25.24 -6.21
C THR A 99 45.17 -24.55 -6.40
N ILE A 100 44.37 -25.18 -7.24
CA ILE A 100 42.95 -24.85 -7.39
C ILE A 100 42.09 -26.08 -7.06
N ASN A 101 41.09 -25.91 -6.19
CA ASN A 101 40.21 -27.01 -5.83
C ASN A 101 38.94 -26.96 -6.71
N VAL A 102 38.76 -28.00 -7.52
CA VAL A 102 37.65 -28.13 -8.44
C VAL A 102 36.99 -29.49 -8.20
N ASN A 103 35.68 -29.50 -7.95
CA ASN A 103 34.93 -30.73 -7.66
C ASN A 103 35.59 -31.59 -6.55
N ASN A 104 36.03 -30.96 -5.47
CA ASN A 104 36.77 -31.58 -4.35
C ASN A 104 38.14 -32.19 -4.73
N THR A 105 38.70 -31.85 -5.89
CA THR A 105 40.01 -32.28 -6.33
C THR A 105 40.97 -31.09 -6.36
N ALA A 106 42.06 -31.14 -5.64
CA ALA A 106 43.11 -30.13 -5.70
C ALA A 106 43.96 -30.33 -6.98
N VAL A 107 43.96 -29.32 -7.84
CA VAL A 107 44.71 -29.33 -9.12
C VAL A 107 45.85 -28.35 -9.00
N ASP A 108 47.09 -28.82 -9.34
CA ASP A 108 48.25 -27.95 -9.40
C ASP A 108 48.19 -27.06 -10.64
N VAL A 109 48.15 -25.73 -10.39
CA VAL A 109 48.05 -24.70 -11.43
C VAL A 109 49.28 -24.70 -12.36
N THR A 110 50.43 -25.14 -11.88
CA THR A 110 51.62 -25.22 -12.72
C THR A 110 51.47 -26.23 -13.88
N LYS A 111 50.71 -27.31 -13.68
CA LYS A 111 50.36 -28.27 -14.74
C LYS A 111 49.48 -27.66 -15.82
N ILE A 112 48.54 -26.80 -15.41
CA ILE A 112 47.64 -26.08 -16.34
C ILE A 112 48.46 -25.05 -17.15
N ILE A 113 49.31 -24.26 -16.47
CA ILE A 113 50.18 -23.26 -17.11
C ILE A 113 51.15 -23.92 -18.09
N ALA A 114 51.67 -25.09 -17.75
CA ALA A 114 52.58 -25.84 -18.59
C ALA A 114 51.87 -26.65 -19.71
N ASN A 115 50.58 -26.52 -19.86
CA ASN A 115 49.69 -27.23 -20.79
C ASN A 115 49.79 -28.78 -20.66
N LYS A 116 50.00 -29.28 -19.43
CA LYS A 116 50.07 -30.71 -19.08
C LYS A 116 48.72 -31.21 -18.54
N THR A 117 47.64 -30.81 -19.18
CA THR A 117 46.24 -31.14 -18.77
C THR A 117 45.89 -32.59 -19.05
N ASP A 118 46.63 -33.29 -19.94
CA ASP A 118 46.45 -34.70 -20.25
C ASP A 118 46.72 -35.65 -19.08
N GLU A 119 47.48 -35.18 -18.07
CA GLU A 119 47.71 -35.89 -16.81
C GLU A 119 46.50 -35.87 -15.84
N LEU A 120 45.45 -35.13 -16.17
CA LEU A 120 44.26 -34.95 -15.34
C LEU A 120 43.01 -35.56 -16.01
N PRO A 121 42.03 -36.00 -15.25
CA PRO A 121 40.73 -36.35 -15.81
C PRO A 121 40.14 -35.16 -16.60
N LYS A 122 39.73 -35.39 -17.85
CA LYS A 122 39.28 -34.32 -18.78
C LYS A 122 38.26 -33.35 -18.17
N GLN A 123 37.28 -33.85 -17.37
CA GLN A 123 36.30 -33.01 -16.71
C GLN A 123 36.93 -32.11 -15.64
N VAL A 124 37.91 -32.60 -14.88
CA VAL A 124 38.63 -31.85 -13.85
C VAL A 124 39.52 -30.80 -14.48
N ALA A 125 40.26 -31.19 -15.54
CA ALA A 125 41.13 -30.29 -16.31
C ALA A 125 40.32 -29.13 -16.90
N LYS A 126 39.20 -29.42 -17.57
CA LYS A 126 38.31 -28.38 -18.12
C LYS A 126 37.79 -27.46 -17.05
N ALA A 127 37.23 -27.99 -15.98
CA ALA A 127 36.67 -27.17 -14.88
C ALA A 127 37.74 -26.30 -14.21
N ALA A 128 39.00 -26.77 -14.11
CA ALA A 128 40.12 -26.00 -13.56
C ALA A 128 40.53 -24.85 -14.50
N VAL A 129 40.63 -25.11 -15.79
CA VAL A 129 40.92 -24.08 -16.81
C VAL A 129 39.80 -23.04 -16.86
N ASP A 130 38.53 -23.46 -16.92
CA ASP A 130 37.38 -22.58 -16.95
C ASP A 130 37.34 -21.69 -15.70
N THR A 131 37.69 -22.23 -14.52
CA THR A 131 37.72 -21.48 -13.26
C THR A 131 38.82 -20.41 -13.27
N LEU A 132 40.03 -20.76 -13.80
CA LEU A 132 41.13 -19.79 -13.93
C LEU A 132 40.78 -18.70 -14.93
N ILE A 133 40.30 -19.05 -16.12
CA ILE A 133 39.89 -18.08 -17.14
C ILE A 133 38.78 -17.15 -16.60
N SER A 134 37.79 -17.71 -15.93
CA SER A 134 36.73 -16.91 -15.30
C SER A 134 37.25 -15.94 -14.21
N SER A 135 38.26 -16.36 -13.45
CA SER A 135 38.90 -15.53 -12.43
C SER A 135 39.76 -14.42 -13.04
N ILE A 136 40.50 -14.74 -14.10
CA ILE A 136 41.29 -13.77 -14.89
C ILE A 136 40.37 -12.72 -15.53
N ASN A 137 39.30 -13.15 -16.18
CA ASN A 137 38.37 -12.25 -16.85
C ASN A 137 37.64 -11.33 -15.83
N ARG A 138 37.29 -11.87 -14.66
CA ARG A 138 36.73 -11.06 -13.57
C ARG A 138 37.70 -9.99 -13.08
N PHE A 139 38.97 -10.37 -12.91
CA PHE A 139 40.00 -9.42 -12.50
C PHE A 139 40.26 -8.36 -13.59
N ASP A 140 40.32 -8.77 -14.85
CA ASP A 140 40.50 -7.85 -15.97
C ASP A 140 39.37 -6.84 -16.09
N THR A 141 38.14 -7.27 -15.79
CA THR A 141 36.95 -6.44 -15.87
C THR A 141 36.76 -5.54 -14.63
N TYR A 142 37.04 -6.08 -13.43
CA TYR A 142 36.63 -5.43 -12.17
C TYR A 142 37.81 -5.12 -11.22
N GLY A 143 39.05 -5.39 -11.64
CA GLY A 143 40.24 -5.09 -10.84
C GLY A 143 40.17 -5.72 -9.45
N ASN A 144 40.49 -4.93 -8.43
CA ASN A 144 40.51 -5.37 -7.02
C ASN A 144 39.17 -5.86 -6.47
N TYR A 145 38.05 -5.51 -7.08
CA TYR A 145 36.75 -6.05 -6.66
C TYR A 145 36.62 -7.56 -6.92
N ALA A 146 37.41 -8.11 -7.86
CA ALA A 146 37.40 -9.54 -8.20
C ALA A 146 37.61 -10.43 -6.96
N LYS A 147 38.47 -10.02 -6.01
CA LYS A 147 38.70 -10.74 -4.73
C LYS A 147 37.46 -10.83 -3.83
N TYR A 148 36.54 -9.90 -3.97
CA TYR A 148 35.27 -9.82 -3.20
C TYR A 148 34.09 -10.49 -3.92
N MET A 149 34.24 -10.94 -5.17
CA MET A 149 33.16 -11.57 -5.95
C MET A 149 32.90 -13.04 -5.60
N GLY A 150 33.52 -13.56 -4.54
CA GLY A 150 33.38 -14.94 -4.09
C GLY A 150 33.46 -15.05 -2.56
N GLY A 151 33.54 -16.29 -2.05
CA GLY A 151 33.72 -16.55 -0.63
C GLY A 151 32.41 -16.90 0.10
N LYS A 152 32.54 -17.30 1.38
CA LYS A 152 31.41 -17.55 2.26
C LYS A 152 30.93 -16.22 2.83
N SER A 153 29.62 -16.02 2.84
CA SER A 153 29.03 -14.88 3.53
C SER A 153 29.10 -15.07 5.05
N THR A 154 29.40 -13.98 5.76
CA THR A 154 29.34 -13.89 7.22
C THR A 154 28.04 -13.21 7.60
N ALA A 155 27.35 -13.74 8.61
CA ALA A 155 26.15 -13.15 9.17
C ALA A 155 26.47 -12.51 10.53
N LEU A 156 25.94 -11.30 10.78
CA LEU A 156 25.99 -10.60 12.04
C LEU A 156 24.58 -10.10 12.37
N SER A 157 24.30 -9.84 13.65
CA SER A 157 23.00 -9.35 14.09
C SER A 157 23.14 -8.15 15.00
N LEU A 158 22.24 -7.19 14.84
CA LEU A 158 21.96 -6.10 15.76
C LEU A 158 20.55 -6.30 16.31
N GLU A 159 20.34 -6.00 17.58
CA GLU A 159 19.06 -6.23 18.24
C GLU A 159 18.79 -5.16 19.28
N ASN A 160 17.52 -4.74 19.37
CA ASN A 160 17.00 -3.87 20.42
C ASN A 160 15.65 -4.42 20.94
N ASP A 161 14.89 -3.62 21.71
CA ASP A 161 13.67 -4.08 22.36
C ASP A 161 12.53 -4.39 21.40
N VAL A 162 12.53 -3.82 20.19
CA VAL A 162 11.42 -3.90 19.23
C VAL A 162 11.73 -4.62 17.92
N MET A 163 13.02 -4.71 17.54
CA MET A 163 13.40 -5.40 16.31
C MET A 163 14.75 -6.08 16.38
N LYS A 164 14.93 -7.07 15.50
CA LYS A 164 16.19 -7.74 15.21
C LYS A 164 16.55 -7.51 13.75
N VAL A 165 17.77 -7.09 13.51
CA VAL A 165 18.33 -6.80 12.18
C VAL A 165 19.49 -7.74 11.95
N ASP A 166 19.30 -8.72 11.09
CA ASP A 166 20.37 -9.60 10.62
C ASP A 166 21.04 -8.97 9.40
N LEU A 167 22.36 -8.96 9.40
CA LEU A 167 23.22 -8.38 8.38
C LEU A 167 24.01 -9.49 7.68
N THR A 168 24.33 -9.32 6.39
CA THR A 168 25.15 -10.25 5.63
C THR A 168 26.32 -9.54 4.95
N SER A 169 27.49 -10.18 4.98
CA SER A 169 28.64 -9.70 4.23
C SER A 169 28.42 -9.76 2.71
N LYS A 170 27.54 -10.65 2.21
CA LYS A 170 27.13 -10.67 0.81
C LYS A 170 26.29 -9.44 0.48
N GLY A 171 26.82 -8.58 -0.38
CA GLY A 171 26.23 -7.28 -0.68
C GLY A 171 26.52 -6.21 0.38
N GLY A 172 27.08 -6.57 1.54
CA GLY A 172 27.25 -5.68 2.68
C GLY A 172 25.92 -5.10 3.16
N GLN A 173 24.84 -5.88 3.18
CA GLN A 173 23.47 -5.40 3.30
C GLN A 173 22.71 -6.04 4.47
N ILE A 174 21.53 -5.50 4.74
CA ILE A 174 20.56 -6.13 5.64
C ILE A 174 20.11 -7.46 5.01
N ALA A 175 20.15 -8.53 5.79
CA ALA A 175 19.68 -9.85 5.40
C ALA A 175 18.27 -10.13 5.86
N LYS A 176 17.87 -9.58 7.03
CA LYS A 176 16.53 -9.78 7.56
C LYS A 176 16.21 -8.70 8.59
N VAL A 177 14.97 -8.22 8.58
CA VAL A 177 14.43 -7.38 9.64
C VAL A 177 13.18 -8.04 10.21
N THR A 178 13.22 -8.34 11.50
CA THR A 178 12.12 -8.98 12.23
C THR A 178 11.59 -8.04 13.31
N LEU A 179 10.28 -7.78 13.31
CA LEU A 179 9.61 -6.99 14.33
C LEU A 179 9.18 -7.90 15.48
N LYS A 180 9.71 -7.67 16.68
CA LYS A 180 9.54 -8.54 17.87
C LYS A 180 8.15 -8.43 18.52
N LYS A 181 7.44 -7.33 18.30
CA LYS A 181 6.13 -7.04 18.91
C LYS A 181 4.94 -7.38 18.01
N TYR A 182 5.16 -7.88 16.81
CA TYR A 182 4.10 -8.13 15.82
C TYR A 182 4.24 -9.51 15.21
N ASP A 183 3.12 -10.25 15.15
CA ASP A 183 3.04 -11.58 14.57
C ASP A 183 2.38 -11.55 13.20
N THR A 184 2.77 -12.46 12.30
CA THR A 184 2.05 -12.71 11.04
C THR A 184 0.85 -13.61 11.32
N TYR A 185 -0.23 -13.43 10.54
CA TYR A 185 -1.46 -14.22 10.68
C TYR A 185 -1.75 -15.11 9.46
N VAL A 186 -0.75 -15.30 8.62
CA VAL A 186 -0.87 -16.18 7.44
C VAL A 186 -0.74 -17.63 7.87
N ASN A 187 -1.65 -18.48 7.41
CA ASN A 187 -1.65 -19.95 7.61
C ASN A 187 -1.76 -20.42 9.07
N GLY A 188 -2.19 -19.59 10.01
CA GLY A 188 -2.35 -19.97 11.41
C GLY A 188 -1.05 -20.08 12.21
N ASP A 189 0.10 -19.81 11.61
CA ASP A 189 1.38 -19.73 12.30
C ASP A 189 1.54 -18.38 12.98
N THR A 190 1.95 -18.40 14.25
CA THR A 190 2.33 -17.24 15.02
C THR A 190 3.86 -17.05 14.93
N ALA A 191 4.34 -16.49 13.84
CA ALA A 191 5.73 -16.08 13.69
C ALA A 191 5.82 -14.56 13.66
N ASN A 192 6.93 -14.00 14.16
CA ASN A 192 7.12 -12.56 14.10
C ASN A 192 7.12 -12.04 12.64
N VAL A 193 6.58 -10.84 12.44
CA VAL A 193 6.57 -10.17 11.13
C VAL A 193 7.99 -9.92 10.65
N VAL A 194 8.26 -10.36 9.43
CA VAL A 194 9.53 -10.09 8.72
C VAL A 194 9.26 -9.03 7.66
N LEU A 195 9.78 -7.81 7.86
CA LEU A 195 9.60 -6.70 6.93
C LEU A 195 10.58 -6.70 5.77
N TYR A 196 11.74 -7.28 5.96
CA TYR A 196 12.78 -7.39 4.95
C TYR A 196 13.38 -8.78 4.98
N ASN A 197 13.50 -9.42 3.81
CA ASN A 197 14.06 -10.77 3.67
C ASN A 197 15.06 -10.80 2.52
N GLY A 198 16.35 -10.82 2.81
CA GLY A 198 17.43 -10.79 1.84
C GLY A 198 17.51 -12.00 0.89
N ALA A 199 16.63 -13.00 1.06
CA ALA A 199 16.46 -14.05 0.05
C ALA A 199 15.73 -13.53 -1.20
N THR A 200 14.87 -12.53 -1.04
CA THR A 200 14.07 -11.91 -2.10
C THR A 200 14.34 -10.42 -2.26
N ASP A 201 14.78 -9.75 -1.19
CA ASP A 201 14.92 -8.32 -1.09
C ASP A 201 16.40 -7.93 -1.15
N TYR A 202 16.70 -6.81 -1.78
CA TYR A 202 18.07 -6.29 -1.83
C TYR A 202 18.07 -4.78 -2.05
N TYR A 203 19.16 -4.15 -1.65
CA TYR A 203 19.57 -2.85 -2.16
C TYR A 203 21.04 -2.96 -2.59
N SER A 204 21.44 -2.13 -3.52
CA SER A 204 22.77 -2.18 -4.13
C SER A 204 23.18 -0.79 -4.57
N PHE A 205 24.46 -0.50 -4.37
CA PHE A 205 25.12 0.68 -4.92
C PHE A 205 26.00 0.26 -6.10
N SER A 206 26.06 1.09 -7.14
CA SER A 206 26.95 0.93 -8.28
C SER A 206 28.29 1.60 -8.02
N LEU A 207 29.34 0.83 -7.81
CA LEU A 207 30.70 1.34 -7.58
C LEU A 207 31.49 1.39 -8.88
N PRO A 208 32.29 2.45 -9.14
CA PRO A 208 33.20 2.50 -10.29
C PRO A 208 34.24 1.38 -10.23
N ALA A 209 34.45 0.68 -11.36
CA ALA A 209 35.42 -0.39 -11.51
C ALA A 209 36.14 -0.23 -12.86
N GLY A 210 37.10 0.68 -12.93
CA GLY A 210 37.76 1.10 -14.18
C GLY A 210 36.79 1.77 -15.14
N ALA A 211 36.61 1.20 -16.33
CA ALA A 211 35.64 1.68 -17.32
C ALA A 211 34.19 1.15 -17.07
N ASN A 212 34.03 0.25 -16.11
CA ASN A 212 32.76 -0.43 -15.79
C ASN A 212 32.23 -0.01 -14.42
N TYR A 213 31.06 -0.54 -14.07
CA TYR A 213 30.49 -0.44 -12.73
C TYR A 213 30.24 -1.84 -12.16
N ILE A 214 30.35 -1.96 -10.84
CA ILE A 214 30.03 -3.19 -10.13
C ILE A 214 29.00 -2.93 -9.05
N GLU A 215 27.97 -3.75 -9.05
CA GLU A 215 26.92 -3.71 -8.02
C GLU A 215 27.43 -4.30 -6.70
N THR A 216 27.25 -3.57 -5.59
CA THR A 216 27.68 -4.03 -4.25
C THR A 216 27.09 -5.38 -3.87
N ARG A 217 25.86 -5.71 -4.32
CA ARG A 217 25.21 -7.01 -4.08
C ARG A 217 26.00 -8.22 -4.60
N ASN A 218 26.91 -8.00 -5.55
CA ASN A 218 27.77 -9.03 -6.11
C ASN A 218 29.07 -9.26 -5.30
N LEU A 219 29.34 -8.41 -4.32
CA LEU A 219 30.55 -8.40 -3.51
C LEU A 219 30.32 -9.03 -2.12
N ASN A 220 31.35 -9.66 -1.56
CA ASN A 220 31.41 -10.08 -0.16
C ASN A 220 32.29 -9.11 0.63
N PHE A 221 31.68 -8.40 1.55
CA PHE A 221 32.36 -7.45 2.42
C PHE A 221 33.04 -8.13 3.59
N ASN A 222 34.06 -7.49 4.14
CA ASN A 222 34.60 -7.83 5.45
C ASN A 222 33.67 -7.23 6.50
N ALA A 223 32.97 -8.07 7.25
CA ALA A 223 32.03 -7.64 8.28
C ALA A 223 32.75 -7.51 9.62
N ILE A 224 32.70 -6.33 10.24
CA ILE A 224 33.34 -5.99 11.50
C ILE A 224 32.28 -5.50 12.47
N LYS A 225 32.12 -6.16 13.61
CA LYS A 225 31.29 -5.68 14.70
C LYS A 225 32.08 -4.66 15.52
N GLU A 226 31.80 -3.37 15.34
CA GLU A 226 32.50 -2.29 16.06
C GLU A 226 32.07 -2.23 17.54
N ASN A 227 30.75 -2.47 17.81
CA ASN A 227 30.17 -2.59 19.15
C ASN A 227 28.83 -3.32 19.07
N ASP A 228 28.05 -3.37 20.16
CA ASP A 228 26.78 -4.09 20.23
C ASP A 228 25.68 -3.50 19.36
N SER A 229 25.78 -2.23 19.00
CA SER A 229 24.78 -1.52 18.16
C SER A 229 25.30 -1.15 16.78
N THR A 230 26.57 -1.46 16.44
CA THR A 230 27.22 -0.98 15.20
C THR A 230 28.01 -2.07 14.52
N VAL A 231 27.76 -2.22 13.21
CA VAL A 231 28.50 -3.13 12.31
C VAL A 231 29.00 -2.34 11.11
N LEU A 232 30.27 -2.54 10.77
CA LEU A 232 30.90 -2.01 9.56
C LEU A 232 31.08 -3.13 8.53
N MET A 233 30.54 -2.93 7.33
CA MET A 233 30.80 -3.73 6.13
C MET A 233 31.83 -3.01 5.27
N ARG A 234 33.04 -3.61 5.12
CA ARG A 234 34.21 -2.92 4.56
C ARG A 234 34.78 -3.62 3.34
N LEU A 235 35.15 -2.84 2.32
CA LEU A 235 35.96 -3.22 1.18
C LEU A 235 37.27 -2.46 1.23
N ASN A 236 38.41 -3.17 1.22
CA ASN A 236 39.73 -2.55 1.08
C ASN A 236 40.10 -2.53 -0.40
N LEU A 237 40.29 -1.34 -0.95
CA LEU A 237 40.55 -1.10 -2.35
C LEU A 237 42.04 -0.80 -2.58
N ASP A 238 42.43 -0.47 -3.81
CA ASP A 238 43.79 -0.14 -4.17
C ASP A 238 44.26 1.18 -3.50
N GLY A 239 45.58 1.33 -3.36
CA GLY A 239 46.19 2.54 -2.84
C GLY A 239 45.85 2.86 -1.39
N GLY A 240 45.41 1.86 -0.58
CA GLY A 240 45.01 2.04 0.80
C GLY A 240 43.58 2.55 0.96
N ALA A 241 42.86 2.71 -0.15
CA ALA A 241 41.47 3.20 -0.11
C ALA A 241 40.53 2.18 0.55
N MET A 242 39.50 2.69 1.21
CA MET A 242 38.42 1.92 1.82
C MET A 242 37.07 2.49 1.43
N TRP A 243 36.14 1.61 1.12
CA TRP A 243 34.74 1.93 0.99
C TRP A 243 33.90 0.96 1.82
N GLY A 244 32.86 1.45 2.47
CA GLY A 244 32.05 0.58 3.33
C GLY A 244 30.69 1.16 3.67
N ILE A 245 29.89 0.32 4.34
CA ILE A 245 28.57 0.66 4.86
C ILE A 245 28.57 0.37 6.36
N ARG A 246 28.30 1.39 7.16
CA ARG A 246 28.16 1.27 8.61
C ARG A 246 26.69 1.25 8.97
N TYR A 247 26.26 0.23 9.69
CA TYR A 247 24.92 0.08 10.22
C TYR A 247 24.92 0.33 11.72
N THR A 248 24.02 1.22 12.17
CA THR A 248 23.85 1.49 13.59
C THR A 248 22.39 1.36 13.98
N LEU A 249 22.10 0.50 14.95
CA LEU A 249 20.78 0.31 15.55
C LEU A 249 20.74 0.94 16.93
N ALA A 250 19.86 1.93 17.14
CA ALA A 250 19.70 2.54 18.44
C ALA A 250 19.08 1.55 19.44
N LYS A 251 19.48 1.65 20.72
CA LYS A 251 18.91 0.87 21.83
C LYS A 251 17.48 1.32 22.14
N GLY A 252 16.74 0.48 22.87
CA GLY A 252 15.36 0.76 23.28
C GLY A 252 14.34 0.52 22.17
N ASP A 253 13.29 1.33 22.13
CA ASP A 253 12.12 1.14 21.26
C ASP A 253 12.27 1.80 19.86
N SER A 254 13.49 1.82 19.30
CA SER A 254 13.74 2.43 17.99
C SER A 254 13.53 1.46 16.82
N TYR A 255 12.82 1.89 15.80
CA TYR A 255 12.63 1.20 14.53
C TYR A 255 13.56 1.73 13.41
N ILE A 256 14.59 2.51 13.77
CA ILE A 256 15.50 3.17 12.84
C ILE A 256 16.84 2.44 12.83
N VAL A 257 17.26 2.03 11.62
CA VAL A 257 18.63 1.57 11.32
C VAL A 257 19.32 2.68 10.54
N LYS A 258 20.31 3.30 11.15
CA LYS A 258 21.14 4.26 10.44
C LYS A 258 22.11 3.53 9.52
N MET A 259 22.17 3.92 8.26
CA MET A 259 23.04 3.38 7.24
C MET A 259 23.93 4.51 6.70
N ASP A 260 25.20 4.50 7.09
CA ASP A 260 26.19 5.50 6.66
C ASP A 260 27.13 4.86 5.64
N ILE A 261 27.31 5.49 4.49
CA ILE A 261 28.42 5.17 3.60
C ILE A 261 29.68 5.78 4.23
N VAL A 262 30.74 4.99 4.36
CA VAL A 262 32.01 5.41 4.94
C VAL A 262 33.13 5.12 3.96
N GLN A 263 34.12 6.00 3.93
CA GLN A 263 35.26 5.86 3.01
C GLN A 263 36.53 6.50 3.59
N GLU A 264 37.67 5.99 3.11
CA GLU A 264 39.00 6.52 3.43
C GLU A 264 39.82 6.51 2.15
N GLN A 265 40.57 7.57 1.85
CA GLN A 265 41.48 7.72 0.69
C GLN A 265 40.83 7.28 -0.65
N ILE A 266 39.52 7.48 -0.81
CA ILE A 266 38.77 6.95 -1.96
C ILE A 266 39.11 7.66 -3.26
N GLU A 267 39.65 8.87 -3.21
CA GLU A 267 40.15 9.66 -4.33
C GLU A 267 41.27 8.98 -5.11
N ASN A 268 41.95 7.96 -4.52
CA ASN A 268 42.93 7.15 -5.19
C ASN A 268 42.30 6.14 -6.19
N VAL A 269 40.98 5.90 -6.06
CA VAL A 269 40.27 4.87 -6.83
C VAL A 269 39.10 5.44 -7.62
N PHE A 270 38.34 6.39 -7.02
CA PHE A 270 37.21 7.03 -7.67
C PHE A 270 37.61 8.36 -8.28
N ALA A 271 36.88 8.77 -9.32
CA ALA A 271 37.12 10.06 -9.95
C ALA A 271 36.91 11.21 -8.93
N PRO A 272 37.88 12.14 -8.78
CA PRO A 272 37.80 13.21 -7.77
C PRO A 272 36.60 14.14 -7.90
N ASN A 273 35.97 14.18 -9.07
CA ASN A 273 34.79 14.98 -9.39
C ASN A 273 33.49 14.14 -9.37
N MET A 274 33.50 12.94 -8.84
CA MET A 274 32.29 12.12 -8.69
C MET A 274 31.34 12.81 -7.71
N ALA A 275 30.16 13.21 -8.22
CA ALA A 275 29.15 13.95 -7.49
C ALA A 275 27.91 13.13 -7.17
N ASP A 276 27.78 11.94 -7.77
CA ASP A 276 26.61 11.10 -7.66
C ASP A 276 27.01 9.61 -7.66
N MET A 277 26.19 8.80 -6.98
CA MET A 277 26.25 7.35 -6.98
C MET A 277 24.86 6.79 -7.27
N THR A 278 24.78 5.74 -8.07
CA THR A 278 23.49 5.09 -8.36
C THR A 278 23.18 4.03 -7.32
N MET A 279 21.92 4.00 -6.89
CA MET A 279 21.37 3.01 -5.96
C MET A 279 20.15 2.32 -6.57
N THR A 280 19.99 1.04 -6.24
CA THR A 280 18.77 0.26 -6.50
C THR A 280 18.25 -0.31 -5.18
N TRP A 281 16.93 -0.31 -4.99
CA TRP A 281 16.26 -0.98 -3.87
C TRP A 281 15.08 -1.80 -4.38
N HIS A 282 15.06 -3.07 -4.05
CA HIS A 282 14.03 -4.04 -4.43
C HIS A 282 13.50 -4.72 -3.18
N GLN A 283 12.18 -4.83 -3.09
CA GLN A 283 11.53 -5.58 -2.02
C GLN A 283 10.32 -6.34 -2.55
N LYS A 284 10.25 -7.61 -2.19
CA LYS A 284 9.12 -8.48 -2.48
C LYS A 284 8.23 -8.55 -1.26
N MET A 285 7.10 -7.85 -1.31
CA MET A 285 6.20 -7.68 -0.16
C MET A 285 5.60 -9.01 0.25
N ALA A 286 6.00 -9.52 1.42
CA ALA A 286 5.43 -10.72 2.00
C ALA A 286 4.02 -10.45 2.54
N ARG A 287 3.15 -11.44 2.40
CA ARG A 287 1.82 -11.44 3.00
C ARG A 287 1.90 -11.66 4.50
N ASN A 288 1.24 -10.82 5.29
CA ASN A 288 1.21 -10.89 6.75
C ASN A 288 -0.20 -11.03 7.33
N GLU A 289 -1.25 -10.65 6.56
CA GLU A 289 -2.62 -10.49 7.07
C GLU A 289 -3.56 -11.61 6.62
N LYS A 290 -4.63 -11.82 7.39
CA LYS A 290 -5.71 -12.76 7.02
C LYS A 290 -6.42 -12.33 5.73
N GLY A 291 -6.69 -11.04 5.59
CA GLY A 291 -7.39 -10.44 4.46
C GLY A 291 -6.45 -10.07 3.29
N LYS A 292 -6.16 -11.02 2.39
CA LYS A 292 -5.25 -10.80 1.24
C LYS A 292 -5.63 -9.58 0.40
N THR A 293 -6.90 -9.44 0.03
CA THR A 293 -7.38 -8.39 -0.88
C THR A 293 -7.09 -6.98 -0.37
N PHE A 294 -7.26 -6.77 0.94
CA PHE A 294 -7.00 -5.48 1.57
C PHE A 294 -5.51 -5.19 1.70
N GLU A 295 -4.73 -6.19 2.10
CA GLU A 295 -3.28 -6.07 2.22
C GLU A 295 -2.64 -5.78 0.85
N GLU A 296 -3.08 -6.46 -0.21
CA GLU A 296 -2.62 -6.26 -1.59
C GLU A 296 -2.92 -4.85 -2.10
N ARG A 297 -4.15 -4.34 -1.87
CA ARG A 297 -4.55 -2.98 -2.25
C ARG A 297 -3.74 -1.90 -1.54
N ASN A 298 -3.33 -2.14 -0.29
CA ASN A 298 -2.55 -1.18 0.48
C ASN A 298 -1.04 -1.33 0.29
N SER A 299 -0.60 -2.29 -0.55
CA SER A 299 0.83 -2.51 -0.84
C SER A 299 1.24 -1.70 -2.06
N THR A 300 2.04 -0.64 -1.85
CA THR A 300 2.51 0.24 -2.92
C THR A 300 3.72 1.08 -2.46
N ILE A 301 4.26 1.88 -3.35
CA ILE A 301 5.36 2.81 -3.11
C ILE A 301 4.77 4.18 -2.79
N TYR A 302 5.18 4.73 -1.63
CA TYR A 302 4.95 6.11 -1.25
C TYR A 302 6.26 6.88 -1.35
N TYR A 303 6.19 8.15 -1.70
CA TYR A 303 7.36 9.02 -1.77
C TYR A 303 6.98 10.47 -1.44
N LYS A 304 7.98 11.27 -1.07
CA LYS A 304 7.81 12.69 -0.82
C LYS A 304 8.91 13.46 -1.55
N TYR A 305 8.53 14.40 -2.39
CA TYR A 305 9.44 15.39 -2.92
C TYR A 305 9.76 16.43 -1.85
N ALA A 306 10.94 17.04 -1.95
CA ALA A 306 11.30 18.19 -1.12
C ALA A 306 10.32 19.35 -1.37
N GLY A 307 9.77 19.92 -0.29
CA GLY A 307 8.79 21.02 -0.36
C GLY A 307 7.36 20.63 -0.74
N GLU A 308 7.06 19.36 -1.01
CA GLU A 308 5.73 18.89 -1.41
C GLU A 308 5.11 17.93 -0.39
N SER A 309 3.82 17.71 -0.46
CA SER A 309 3.14 16.65 0.32
C SER A 309 3.45 15.27 -0.26
N PRO A 310 3.47 14.21 0.57
CA PRO A 310 3.66 12.84 0.10
C PRO A 310 2.64 12.39 -0.93
N ASP A 311 3.12 11.64 -1.93
CA ASP A 311 2.34 11.01 -3.00
C ASP A 311 2.64 9.50 -3.06
N TYR A 312 1.94 8.76 -3.93
CA TYR A 312 2.08 7.31 -4.03
C TYR A 312 1.68 6.79 -5.41
N LEU A 313 2.27 5.66 -5.81
CA LEU A 313 1.82 4.91 -6.98
C LEU A 313 0.43 4.33 -6.73
N THR A 314 -0.39 4.24 -7.78
CA THR A 314 -1.73 3.67 -7.65
C THR A 314 -1.69 2.26 -7.08
N GLU A 315 -2.65 1.93 -6.23
CA GLU A 315 -2.67 0.69 -5.45
C GLU A 315 -3.04 -0.56 -6.27
N THR A 316 -3.43 -0.41 -7.53
CA THR A 316 -3.92 -1.52 -8.37
C THR A 316 -3.17 -1.63 -9.67
N GLY A 317 -2.80 -2.88 -10.02
CA GLY A 317 -2.10 -3.22 -11.25
C GLY A 317 -0.62 -2.85 -11.23
N ASP A 318 0.05 -3.20 -12.32
CA ASP A 318 1.46 -2.86 -12.51
C ASP A 318 1.59 -1.37 -12.83
N GLN A 319 2.52 -0.71 -12.12
CA GLN A 319 2.77 0.72 -12.27
C GLN A 319 4.25 0.98 -12.44
N LYS A 320 4.59 2.02 -13.21
CA LYS A 320 5.96 2.54 -13.33
C LYS A 320 5.91 4.06 -13.44
N GLU A 321 6.80 4.73 -12.72
CA GLU A 321 6.92 6.20 -12.73
C GLU A 321 8.38 6.61 -12.65
N GLU A 322 8.73 7.67 -13.36
CA GLU A 322 10.04 8.33 -13.28
C GLU A 322 9.91 9.55 -12.37
N LEU A 323 10.61 9.51 -11.24
CA LEU A 323 10.61 10.60 -10.25
C LEU A 323 11.79 11.52 -10.54
N GLU A 324 11.50 12.67 -11.16
CA GLU A 324 12.54 13.60 -11.70
C GLU A 324 12.88 14.76 -10.72
N GLN A 325 12.20 14.82 -9.57
CA GLN A 325 12.45 15.86 -8.56
C GLN A 325 13.18 15.26 -7.35
N GLU A 326 13.76 16.13 -6.51
CA GLU A 326 14.47 15.74 -5.30
C GLU A 326 13.57 15.03 -4.29
N LEU A 327 13.91 13.76 -3.97
CA LEU A 327 13.16 12.91 -3.06
C LEU A 327 13.66 13.09 -1.63
N LYS A 328 12.76 13.49 -0.75
CA LYS A 328 12.98 13.57 0.70
C LYS A 328 12.99 12.21 1.36
N TRP A 329 12.09 11.34 0.94
CA TRP A 329 12.05 9.93 1.34
C TRP A 329 11.26 9.10 0.33
N ILE A 330 11.48 7.79 0.39
CA ILE A 330 10.72 6.78 -0.33
C ILE A 330 10.35 5.65 0.63
N SER A 331 9.17 5.06 0.48
CA SER A 331 8.65 3.99 1.33
C SER A 331 8.05 2.86 0.53
N PHE A 332 8.44 1.65 0.85
CA PHE A 332 7.77 0.42 0.45
C PHE A 332 6.82 0.01 1.56
N LYS A 333 5.54 0.10 1.29
CA LYS A 333 4.48 -0.01 2.28
C LYS A 333 3.55 -1.18 1.98
N ASN A 334 3.10 -1.89 3.02
CA ASN A 334 1.90 -2.71 2.98
C ASN A 334 0.79 -2.12 3.88
N GLN A 335 -0.25 -2.90 4.23
CA GLN A 335 -1.38 -2.39 5.01
C GLN A 335 -0.96 -1.79 6.35
N PHE A 336 -0.17 -2.52 7.15
CA PHE A 336 0.14 -2.15 8.53
C PHE A 336 1.61 -1.87 8.79
N PHE A 337 2.49 -2.05 7.83
CA PHE A 337 3.92 -1.89 8.01
C PHE A 337 4.55 -1.14 6.83
N SER A 338 5.65 -0.47 7.10
CA SER A 338 6.40 0.28 6.09
C SER A 338 7.90 0.11 6.28
N SER A 339 8.61 -0.04 5.16
CA SER A 339 10.06 0.14 5.06
C SER A 339 10.30 1.50 4.42
N VAL A 340 10.86 2.45 5.17
CA VAL A 340 11.07 3.83 4.70
C VAL A 340 12.56 4.11 4.62
N MET A 341 13.01 4.70 3.53
CA MET A 341 14.37 5.21 3.36
C MET A 341 14.32 6.74 3.37
N VAL A 342 14.99 7.35 4.34
CA VAL A 342 15.12 8.80 4.49
C VAL A 342 16.59 9.15 4.29
N PRO A 343 17.00 9.62 3.10
CA PRO A 343 18.35 10.10 2.85
C PRO A 343 18.60 11.43 3.56
N LYS A 344 19.80 11.67 4.06
CA LYS A 344 20.18 12.97 4.65
C LYS A 344 20.30 14.06 3.59
N SER A 345 20.81 13.71 2.41
CA SER A 345 20.76 14.57 1.23
C SER A 345 19.73 13.99 0.26
N PRO A 346 18.77 14.79 -0.24
CA PRO A 346 17.70 14.29 -1.10
C PRO A 346 18.23 13.52 -2.30
N ILE A 347 17.57 12.41 -2.68
CA ILE A 347 17.86 11.67 -3.92
C ILE A 347 17.38 12.55 -5.09
N LYS A 348 18.26 12.79 -6.06
CA LYS A 348 17.98 13.71 -7.18
C LYS A 348 16.87 13.24 -8.11
N SER A 349 16.84 11.94 -8.37
CA SER A 349 15.85 11.28 -9.23
C SER A 349 15.86 9.78 -9.00
N ALA A 350 14.77 9.09 -9.35
CA ALA A 350 14.68 7.62 -9.31
C ALA A 350 13.59 7.13 -10.26
N SER A 351 13.72 5.89 -10.74
CA SER A 351 12.63 5.16 -11.41
C SER A 351 12.00 4.20 -10.40
N VAL A 352 10.67 4.25 -10.23
CA VAL A 352 9.93 3.39 -9.30
C VAL A 352 8.91 2.53 -10.05
N SER A 353 8.72 1.29 -9.58
CA SER A 353 7.70 0.42 -10.16
C SER A 353 7.11 -0.55 -9.14
N THR A 354 5.83 -0.90 -9.35
CA THR A 354 5.11 -1.94 -8.63
C THR A 354 4.64 -2.99 -9.61
N ILE A 355 4.77 -4.27 -9.27
CA ILE A 355 4.37 -5.41 -10.09
C ILE A 355 3.55 -6.38 -9.22
N ASP A 356 2.34 -6.71 -9.64
CA ASP A 356 1.47 -7.65 -8.95
C ASP A 356 1.96 -9.09 -9.07
N ILE A 357 2.13 -9.80 -7.93
CA ILE A 357 2.53 -11.21 -7.91
C ILE A 357 1.28 -12.09 -7.80
N LYS A 358 0.90 -12.74 -8.91
CA LYS A 358 -0.32 -13.58 -8.97
C LYS A 358 -0.06 -15.04 -8.60
N ASP A 359 1.13 -15.56 -8.89
CA ASP A 359 1.44 -16.99 -8.86
C ASP A 359 2.18 -17.45 -7.59
N GLN A 360 2.45 -16.55 -6.64
CA GLN A 360 3.14 -16.84 -5.39
C GLN A 360 2.30 -16.43 -4.18
N PRO A 361 1.53 -17.34 -3.58
CA PRO A 361 0.53 -17.03 -2.54
C PRO A 361 1.08 -16.40 -1.26
N GLY A 362 2.39 -16.54 -1.01
CA GLY A 362 3.09 -15.93 0.14
C GLY A 362 3.50 -14.47 -0.07
N TYR A 363 3.32 -13.94 -1.27
CA TYR A 363 3.73 -12.57 -1.63
C TYR A 363 2.58 -11.79 -2.27
N LEU A 364 2.67 -10.48 -2.21
CA LEU A 364 1.67 -9.54 -2.73
C LEU A 364 2.16 -8.88 -4.02
N LYS A 365 3.27 -8.14 -3.92
CA LYS A 365 3.84 -7.33 -4.99
C LYS A 365 5.37 -7.30 -4.94
N GLU A 366 5.98 -7.01 -6.09
CA GLU A 366 7.36 -6.54 -6.15
C GLU A 366 7.37 -5.01 -6.22
N LEU A 367 8.14 -4.39 -5.33
CA LEU A 367 8.34 -2.95 -5.25
C LEU A 367 9.79 -2.65 -5.58
N ASN A 368 10.01 -1.77 -6.55
CA ASN A 368 11.34 -1.44 -7.05
C ASN A 368 11.58 0.07 -7.06
N MET A 369 12.75 0.47 -6.59
CA MET A 369 13.39 1.74 -6.90
C MET A 369 14.70 1.44 -7.63
N SER A 370 14.86 1.90 -8.84
CA SER A 370 16.06 1.72 -9.66
C SER A 370 16.60 3.05 -10.15
N ASN A 371 17.86 3.06 -10.56
CA ASN A 371 18.55 4.26 -11.06
C ASN A 371 18.43 5.47 -10.13
N ALA A 372 18.31 5.24 -8.81
CA ALA A 372 18.24 6.34 -7.85
C ALA A 372 19.59 7.07 -7.80
N VAL A 373 19.57 8.35 -8.12
CA VAL A 373 20.75 9.22 -8.17
C VAL A 373 20.98 9.83 -6.79
N VAL A 374 21.89 9.24 -6.03
CA VAL A 374 22.25 9.66 -4.67
C VAL A 374 23.41 10.64 -4.72
N PRO A 375 23.29 11.85 -4.14
CA PRO A 375 24.41 12.76 -3.99
C PRO A 375 25.59 12.10 -3.26
N TYR A 376 26.80 12.25 -3.81
CA TYR A 376 28.00 11.62 -3.33
C TYR A 376 29.21 12.54 -3.43
N SER A 377 30.17 12.43 -2.53
CA SER A 377 31.41 13.21 -2.59
C SER A 377 32.59 12.36 -2.16
N THR A 378 33.62 12.28 -2.99
CA THR A 378 34.88 11.59 -2.67
C THR A 378 35.70 12.29 -1.58
N LYS A 379 35.36 13.54 -1.22
CA LYS A 379 36.10 14.36 -0.25
C LYS A 379 35.61 14.20 1.19
N ASN A 380 34.43 13.61 1.39
CA ASN A 380 33.81 13.45 2.69
C ASN A 380 33.99 12.03 3.22
N ASP A 381 34.36 11.82 4.46
CA ASP A 381 34.48 10.49 5.07
C ASP A 381 33.14 9.75 5.16
N ASN A 382 32.03 10.51 5.25
CA ASN A 382 30.64 10.00 5.21
C ASN A 382 29.89 10.67 4.05
N PRO A 383 30.08 10.22 2.82
CA PRO A 383 29.58 10.89 1.62
C PRO A 383 28.06 10.81 1.44
N ALA A 384 27.42 9.79 2.01
CA ALA A 384 25.96 9.61 2.00
C ALA A 384 25.51 8.89 3.27
N SER A 385 24.33 9.23 3.77
CA SER A 385 23.74 8.66 4.96
C SER A 385 22.22 8.52 4.79
N PHE A 386 21.67 7.45 5.33
CA PHE A 386 20.25 7.10 5.25
C PHE A 386 19.74 6.65 6.60
N ASP A 387 18.53 7.08 6.97
CA ASP A 387 17.77 6.44 8.03
C ASP A 387 16.80 5.44 7.41
N MET A 388 17.06 4.15 7.61
CA MET A 388 16.17 3.05 7.19
C MET A 388 15.20 2.76 8.33
N ILE A 389 13.92 3.08 8.14
CA ILE A 389 12.88 2.95 9.16
C ILE A 389 12.00 1.74 8.83
N PHE A 390 12.03 0.70 9.66
CA PHE A 390 11.21 -0.51 9.52
C PHE A 390 10.11 -0.50 10.58
N THR A 391 8.96 0.09 10.27
CA THR A 391 8.01 0.56 11.27
C THR A 391 6.60 -0.02 11.09
N PRO A 392 5.86 -0.25 12.19
CA PRO A 392 4.41 -0.39 12.13
C PRO A 392 3.78 0.98 11.79
N ASN A 393 2.69 0.95 11.01
CA ASN A 393 1.93 2.14 10.64
C ASN A 393 1.03 2.60 11.79
N LEU A 394 1.65 2.94 12.92
CA LEU A 394 1.00 3.44 14.14
C LEU A 394 1.06 4.97 14.15
N TYR A 395 -0.09 5.66 14.17
CA TYR A 395 -0.16 7.10 13.98
C TYR A 395 0.73 7.92 14.96
N PRO A 396 0.71 7.68 16.29
CA PRO A 396 1.57 8.41 17.20
C PRO A 396 3.07 8.19 16.94
N LEU A 397 3.45 6.96 16.57
CA LEU A 397 4.84 6.61 16.26
C LEU A 397 5.30 7.31 14.98
N LEU A 398 4.49 7.23 13.89
CA LEU A 398 4.81 7.90 12.64
C LEU A 398 4.92 9.42 12.78
N SER A 399 4.09 10.03 13.63
CA SER A 399 4.18 11.46 13.95
C SER A 399 5.46 11.82 14.70
N SER A 400 5.99 10.91 15.54
CA SER A 400 7.20 11.18 16.32
C SER A 400 8.50 11.16 15.52
N TYR A 401 8.47 10.65 14.28
CA TYR A 401 9.70 10.58 13.47
C TYR A 401 10.18 11.95 12.99
N ASP A 402 9.30 12.94 12.87
CA ASP A 402 9.70 14.31 12.57
C ASP A 402 10.70 14.85 13.61
N ASP A 403 10.50 14.50 14.90
CA ASP A 403 11.42 14.86 16.00
C ASP A 403 12.67 13.95 16.04
N GLN A 404 12.54 12.66 15.72
CA GLN A 404 13.61 11.67 15.84
C GLN A 404 14.64 11.79 14.72
N VAL A 405 14.20 11.99 13.48
CA VAL A 405 15.08 12.00 12.30
C VAL A 405 15.75 13.36 12.07
N LYS A 406 15.19 14.44 12.60
CA LYS A 406 15.74 15.83 12.57
C LYS A 406 16.12 16.26 11.15
N THR A 407 15.16 16.34 10.28
CA THR A 407 15.30 16.91 8.94
C THR A 407 14.89 18.39 8.95
N GLU A 408 15.33 19.17 7.94
CA GLU A 408 14.95 20.59 7.81
C GLU A 408 13.45 20.80 7.59
N GLU A 409 12.77 19.78 7.07
CA GLU A 409 11.36 19.76 6.73
C GLU A 409 10.71 18.53 7.34
N ASP A 410 9.45 18.63 7.79
CA ASP A 410 8.66 17.52 8.31
C ASP A 410 8.56 16.36 7.31
N LEU A 411 8.75 15.15 7.79
CA LEU A 411 8.65 13.94 6.98
C LEU A 411 7.20 13.63 6.58
N GLU A 412 6.24 14.05 7.41
CA GLU A 412 4.81 13.74 7.23
C GLU A 412 4.52 12.23 7.05
N LEU A 413 5.28 11.33 7.71
CA LEU A 413 5.11 9.88 7.57
C LEU A 413 3.72 9.38 8.02
N THR A 414 2.96 10.18 8.76
CA THR A 414 1.54 9.90 9.06
C THR A 414 0.69 9.76 7.79
N ARG A 415 1.16 10.26 6.62
CA ARG A 415 0.52 10.08 5.30
C ARG A 415 0.58 8.64 4.81
N LEU A 416 1.48 7.81 5.32
CA LEU A 416 1.51 6.37 5.06
C LEU A 416 0.22 5.66 5.51
N ILE A 417 -0.52 6.25 6.47
CA ILE A 417 -1.84 5.76 6.87
C ILE A 417 -2.91 6.45 5.99
N PRO A 418 -3.68 5.70 5.19
CA PRO A 418 -4.69 6.25 4.27
C PRO A 418 -5.95 6.69 5.05
N LEU A 419 -5.87 7.83 5.74
CA LEU A 419 -6.97 8.40 6.54
C LEU A 419 -8.00 9.19 5.72
N GLY A 420 -7.98 9.07 4.39
CA GLY A 420 -8.80 9.85 3.49
C GLY A 420 -8.21 11.26 3.21
N TRP A 421 -8.92 12.05 2.42
CA TRP A 421 -8.48 13.38 2.00
C TRP A 421 -9.29 14.50 2.66
N GLY A 422 -8.70 15.68 2.80
CA GLY A 422 -9.36 16.90 3.28
C GLY A 422 -10.13 16.71 4.59
N LEU A 423 -11.45 16.91 4.53
CA LEU A 423 -12.36 16.81 5.69
C LEU A 423 -12.31 15.44 6.39
N PHE A 424 -12.18 14.35 5.65
CA PHE A 424 -12.17 12.99 6.22
C PHE A 424 -10.89 12.75 7.02
N ARG A 425 -9.75 13.14 6.48
CA ARG A 425 -8.48 13.10 7.20
C ARG A 425 -8.53 13.98 8.46
N TRP A 426 -9.11 15.19 8.37
CA TRP A 426 -9.28 16.07 9.51
C TRP A 426 -10.13 15.41 10.62
N ILE A 427 -11.27 14.79 10.26
CA ILE A 427 -12.11 14.05 11.22
C ILE A 427 -11.31 12.92 11.88
N ASN A 428 -10.57 12.12 11.10
CA ASN A 428 -9.78 11.04 11.66
C ASN A 428 -8.67 11.56 12.59
N THR A 429 -7.91 12.55 12.15
CA THR A 429 -6.74 13.06 12.89
C THR A 429 -7.13 13.78 14.17
N TYR A 430 -8.19 14.62 14.15
CA TYR A 430 -8.52 15.48 15.28
C TYR A 430 -9.70 15.01 16.13
N LEU A 431 -10.47 14.05 15.64
CA LEU A 431 -11.62 13.53 16.40
C LEU A 431 -11.46 12.04 16.71
N ILE A 432 -11.30 11.19 15.70
CA ILE A 432 -11.36 9.73 15.86
C ILE A 432 -10.11 9.19 16.55
N ILE A 433 -8.92 9.46 16.03
CA ILE A 433 -7.64 8.94 16.55
C ILE A 433 -7.41 9.38 18.01
N PRO A 434 -7.60 10.66 18.41
CA PRO A 434 -7.41 11.07 19.80
C PRO A 434 -8.32 10.33 20.77
N ILE A 435 -9.61 10.15 20.40
CA ILE A 435 -10.58 9.43 21.24
C ILE A 435 -10.20 7.95 21.30
N PHE A 436 -9.85 7.35 20.17
CA PHE A 436 -9.48 5.95 20.07
C PHE A 436 -8.22 5.64 20.90
N THR A 437 -7.19 6.45 20.77
CA THR A 437 -5.93 6.34 21.54
C THR A 437 -6.18 6.59 23.03
N PHE A 438 -6.99 7.60 23.40
CA PHE A 438 -7.35 7.89 24.77
C PHE A 438 -8.06 6.70 25.43
N LEU A 439 -9.08 6.13 24.76
CA LEU A 439 -9.79 4.96 25.26
C LEU A 439 -8.88 3.73 25.35
N GLY A 440 -7.99 3.54 24.38
CA GLY A 440 -6.99 2.45 24.36
C GLY A 440 -6.00 2.50 25.52
N GLY A 441 -5.75 3.69 26.12
CA GLY A 441 -4.94 3.84 27.33
C GLY A 441 -5.58 3.25 28.60
N PHE A 442 -6.91 3.03 28.62
CA PHE A 442 -7.66 2.54 29.78
C PHE A 442 -8.34 1.19 29.54
N ILE A 443 -8.64 0.87 28.29
CA ILE A 443 -9.45 -0.29 27.90
C ILE A 443 -8.63 -1.12 26.90
N SER A 444 -8.36 -2.37 27.23
CA SER A 444 -7.65 -3.30 26.37
C SER A 444 -8.54 -3.99 25.32
N ASN A 445 -9.86 -3.95 25.47
CA ASN A 445 -10.81 -4.58 24.55
C ASN A 445 -11.28 -3.60 23.47
N TYR A 446 -10.78 -3.75 22.27
CA TYR A 446 -11.06 -2.85 21.15
C TYR A 446 -12.52 -2.92 20.64
N GLY A 447 -13.23 -4.02 20.84
CA GLY A 447 -14.67 -4.08 20.56
C GLY A 447 -15.48 -3.15 21.47
N ILE A 448 -15.08 -3.02 22.75
CA ILE A 448 -15.67 -2.06 23.69
C ILE A 448 -15.28 -0.62 23.30
N ILE A 449 -14.05 -0.40 22.86
CA ILE A 449 -13.60 0.92 22.38
C ILE A 449 -14.44 1.36 21.19
N ILE A 450 -14.71 0.49 20.22
CA ILE A 450 -15.58 0.78 19.06
C ILE A 450 -17.00 1.12 19.52
N LEU A 451 -17.54 0.39 20.49
CA LEU A 451 -18.86 0.68 21.07
C LEU A 451 -18.90 2.08 21.69
N LEU A 452 -17.92 2.41 22.54
CA LEU A 452 -17.85 3.71 23.21
C LEU A 452 -17.61 4.86 22.23
N LEU A 453 -16.73 4.66 21.25
CA LEU A 453 -16.53 5.60 20.15
C LEU A 453 -17.85 5.85 19.38
N THR A 454 -18.61 4.79 19.09
CA THR A 454 -19.92 4.91 18.43
C THR A 454 -20.89 5.73 19.26
N ILE A 455 -20.99 5.45 20.55
CA ILE A 455 -21.87 6.20 21.48
C ILE A 455 -21.42 7.67 21.52
N PHE A 456 -20.15 7.95 21.64
CA PHE A 456 -19.62 9.30 21.69
C PHE A 456 -19.94 10.10 20.41
N VAL A 457 -19.72 9.52 19.24
CA VAL A 457 -20.11 10.11 17.96
C VAL A 457 -21.62 10.39 17.90
N LYS A 458 -22.45 9.46 18.38
CA LYS A 458 -23.90 9.64 18.41
C LYS A 458 -24.35 10.74 19.36
N ILE A 459 -23.64 10.93 20.47
CA ILE A 459 -23.90 12.04 21.41
C ILE A 459 -23.58 13.39 20.73
N ILE A 460 -22.44 13.51 20.06
CA ILE A 460 -22.05 14.73 19.33
C ILE A 460 -23.09 15.08 18.24
N LEU A 461 -23.58 14.08 17.52
CA LEU A 461 -24.54 14.26 16.44
C LEU A 461 -25.99 14.43 16.95
N PHE A 462 -26.29 14.14 18.21
CA PHE A 462 -27.64 14.11 18.74
C PHE A 462 -28.42 15.43 18.57
N PRO A 463 -27.85 16.63 18.82
CA PRO A 463 -28.57 17.87 18.61
C PRO A 463 -29.10 18.09 17.19
N PHE A 464 -28.34 17.62 16.22
CA PHE A 464 -28.71 17.71 14.80
C PHE A 464 -29.72 16.64 14.41
N THR A 465 -29.54 15.41 14.90
CA THR A 465 -30.46 14.31 14.65
C THR A 465 -31.83 14.59 15.31
N TYR A 466 -31.86 15.19 16.49
CA TYR A 466 -33.10 15.59 17.15
C TYR A 466 -33.90 16.61 16.31
N LYS A 467 -33.25 17.63 15.73
CA LYS A 467 -33.89 18.57 14.81
C LYS A 467 -34.51 17.88 13.60
N SER A 468 -33.83 16.87 13.09
CA SER A 468 -34.35 16.07 11.99
C SER A 468 -35.57 15.23 12.41
N TYR A 469 -35.52 14.59 13.59
CA TYR A 469 -36.68 13.86 14.12
C TYR A 469 -37.91 14.77 14.32
N MET A 470 -37.72 15.99 14.81
CA MET A 470 -38.80 16.97 14.91
C MET A 470 -39.40 17.31 13.55
N SER A 471 -38.58 17.45 12.52
CA SER A 471 -39.07 17.70 11.17
C SER A 471 -39.79 16.49 10.56
N GLN A 472 -39.33 15.26 10.84
CA GLN A 472 -40.01 14.02 10.46
C GLN A 472 -41.38 13.90 11.19
N ALA A 473 -41.46 14.30 12.48
CA ALA A 473 -42.73 14.34 13.22
C ALA A 473 -43.74 15.30 12.55
N LYS A 474 -43.29 16.48 12.09
CA LYS A 474 -44.13 17.40 11.31
C LYS A 474 -44.67 16.75 10.03
N MET A 475 -43.82 15.98 9.31
CA MET A 475 -44.26 15.28 8.10
C MET A 475 -45.29 14.17 8.41
N ARG A 476 -45.15 13.45 9.54
CA ARG A 476 -46.12 12.45 9.95
C ARG A 476 -47.49 13.09 10.28
N VAL A 477 -47.47 14.22 10.97
CA VAL A 477 -48.69 14.98 11.28
C VAL A 477 -49.43 15.42 10.01
N LEU A 478 -48.74 15.67 8.91
CA LEU A 478 -49.32 16.02 7.60
C LEU A 478 -49.73 14.80 6.76
N ALA A 479 -49.55 13.58 7.25
CA ALA A 479 -49.86 12.36 6.49
C ALA A 479 -51.32 12.31 5.99
N PRO A 480 -52.37 12.72 6.78
CA PRO A 480 -53.74 12.75 6.32
C PRO A 480 -53.95 13.70 5.13
N GLU A 481 -53.38 14.92 5.20
CA GLU A 481 -53.49 15.92 4.14
C GLU A 481 -52.76 15.49 2.86
N ILE A 482 -51.61 14.82 3.01
CA ILE A 482 -50.88 14.23 1.88
C ILE A 482 -51.69 13.11 1.24
N LYS A 483 -52.37 12.28 2.06
CA LYS A 483 -53.25 11.23 1.57
C LYS A 483 -54.41 11.84 0.77
N ALA A 484 -55.04 12.90 1.27
CA ALA A 484 -56.11 13.61 0.56
C ALA A 484 -55.63 14.19 -0.79
N ILE A 485 -54.38 14.70 -0.88
CA ILE A 485 -53.79 15.14 -2.15
C ILE A 485 -53.57 13.93 -3.08
N ASN A 486 -53.12 12.80 -2.56
CA ASN A 486 -52.88 11.57 -3.33
C ASN A 486 -54.21 11.01 -3.90
N ASP A 487 -55.24 11.00 -3.10
CA ASP A 487 -56.56 10.50 -3.49
C ASP A 487 -57.24 11.42 -4.53
N LYS A 488 -56.95 12.74 -4.46
CA LYS A 488 -57.48 13.74 -5.42
C LYS A 488 -56.79 13.66 -6.79
N TYR A 489 -55.56 13.21 -6.87
CA TYR A 489 -54.75 13.12 -8.08
C TYR A 489 -54.21 11.70 -8.29
N PRO A 490 -55.08 10.71 -8.62
CA PRO A 490 -54.66 9.29 -8.64
C PRO A 490 -53.84 8.92 -9.89
N ASN A 491 -53.94 9.68 -10.99
CA ASN A 491 -53.33 9.32 -12.28
C ASN A 491 -51.84 9.69 -12.34
N ASN A 492 -51.09 8.92 -13.11
CA ASN A 492 -49.65 9.20 -13.33
C ASN A 492 -49.43 10.50 -14.12
N GLU A 493 -50.42 10.95 -14.93
CA GLU A 493 -50.36 12.21 -15.67
C GLU A 493 -50.39 13.42 -14.75
N ASP A 494 -50.98 13.28 -13.56
CA ASP A 494 -51.09 14.32 -12.51
C ASP A 494 -49.90 14.31 -11.53
N ALA A 495 -48.88 13.43 -11.73
CA ALA A 495 -47.75 13.27 -10.79
C ALA A 495 -47.06 14.59 -10.47
N MET A 496 -46.92 15.49 -11.44
CA MET A 496 -46.31 16.80 -11.27
C MET A 496 -47.16 17.76 -10.43
N ILE A 497 -48.47 17.76 -10.64
CA ILE A 497 -49.43 18.58 -9.87
C ILE A 497 -49.49 18.08 -8.42
N LYS A 498 -49.52 16.78 -8.23
CA LYS A 498 -49.43 16.10 -6.94
C LYS A 498 -48.18 16.49 -6.16
N GLN A 499 -47.02 16.42 -6.83
CA GLN A 499 -45.75 16.82 -6.23
C GLN A 499 -45.74 18.31 -5.86
N GLN A 500 -46.23 19.17 -6.73
CA GLN A 500 -46.32 20.61 -6.48
C GLN A 500 -47.22 20.90 -5.27
N LYS A 501 -48.41 20.28 -5.18
CA LYS A 501 -49.35 20.47 -4.04
C LYS A 501 -48.76 19.93 -2.74
N THR A 502 -48.06 18.81 -2.78
CA THR A 502 -47.37 18.26 -1.61
C THR A 502 -46.24 19.20 -1.13
N MET A 503 -45.45 19.76 -2.07
CA MET A 503 -44.40 20.73 -1.74
C MET A 503 -44.98 22.05 -1.19
N GLU A 504 -46.13 22.53 -1.72
CA GLU A 504 -46.84 23.70 -1.20
C GLU A 504 -47.30 23.46 0.24
N LEU A 505 -47.86 22.25 0.53
CA LEU A 505 -48.26 21.85 1.87
C LEU A 505 -47.08 21.83 2.85
N TYR A 506 -45.95 21.21 2.46
CA TYR A 506 -44.75 21.20 3.29
C TYR A 506 -44.22 22.61 3.55
N SER A 507 -44.21 23.47 2.54
CA SER A 507 -43.76 24.85 2.66
C SER A 507 -44.67 25.64 3.66
N LYS A 508 -46.00 25.49 3.56
CA LYS A 508 -46.97 26.14 4.48
C LYS A 508 -46.79 25.64 5.91
N ALA A 509 -46.58 24.36 6.10
CA ALA A 509 -46.43 23.74 7.41
C ALA A 509 -44.99 23.94 8.02
N GLY A 510 -44.06 24.44 7.24
CA GLY A 510 -42.66 24.58 7.66
C GLY A 510 -41.99 23.25 7.93
N ALA A 511 -42.42 22.23 7.21
CA ALA A 511 -41.75 20.94 7.15
C ALA A 511 -40.81 20.91 5.91
N SER A 512 -39.66 20.28 6.03
CA SER A 512 -38.72 20.10 4.91
C SER A 512 -38.81 18.68 4.41
N PRO A 513 -39.03 18.42 3.11
CA PRO A 513 -39.02 17.07 2.55
C PRO A 513 -37.66 16.41 2.68
N PHE A 514 -36.57 17.19 2.80
CA PHE A 514 -35.21 16.69 2.96
C PHE A 514 -34.83 16.37 4.41
N SER A 515 -35.68 16.65 5.39
CA SER A 515 -35.39 16.41 6.79
C SER A 515 -35.21 14.93 7.14
N GLY A 516 -35.82 14.02 6.36
CA GLY A 516 -35.67 12.59 6.55
C GLY A 516 -34.30 12.05 6.20
N CYS A 517 -33.61 12.66 5.24
CA CYS A 517 -32.25 12.26 4.86
C CYS A 517 -31.16 13.08 5.57
N LEU A 518 -31.53 14.15 6.30
CA LEU A 518 -30.54 15.01 6.97
C LEU A 518 -29.64 14.28 7.97
N PRO A 519 -30.11 13.32 8.81
CA PRO A 519 -29.24 12.52 9.66
C PRO A 519 -28.22 11.72 8.86
N MET A 520 -28.61 11.13 7.73
CA MET A 520 -27.75 10.37 6.87
C MET A 520 -26.68 11.26 6.24
N LEU A 521 -27.04 12.43 5.72
CA LEU A 521 -26.12 13.40 5.14
C LEU A 521 -25.09 13.90 6.15
N LEU A 522 -25.51 14.13 7.40
CA LEU A 522 -24.62 14.58 8.46
C LEU A 522 -23.68 13.48 8.96
N GLN A 523 -24.13 12.23 8.93
CA GLN A 523 -23.35 11.06 9.33
C GLN A 523 -22.36 10.61 8.24
N MET A 524 -22.62 10.93 6.96
CA MET A 524 -21.79 10.50 5.83
C MET A 524 -20.31 10.89 5.97
N PRO A 525 -19.93 12.12 6.34
CA PRO A 525 -18.52 12.46 6.50
C PRO A 525 -17.79 11.61 7.54
N ILE A 526 -18.47 11.33 8.67
CA ILE A 526 -17.90 10.48 9.72
C ILE A 526 -17.81 9.02 9.26
N LEU A 527 -18.84 8.54 8.56
CA LEU A 527 -18.83 7.18 8.01
C LEU A 527 -17.68 6.99 7.00
N ILE A 528 -17.46 7.94 6.09
CA ILE A 528 -16.38 7.89 5.12
C ILE A 528 -15.01 7.99 5.83
N ALA A 529 -14.89 8.83 6.85
CA ALA A 529 -13.67 8.91 7.66
C ALA A 529 -13.36 7.56 8.32
N LEU A 530 -14.34 6.93 8.96
CA LEU A 530 -14.17 5.62 9.59
C LEU A 530 -13.98 4.47 8.59
N PHE A 531 -14.53 4.60 7.38
CA PHE A 531 -14.30 3.65 6.29
C PHE A 531 -12.83 3.57 5.88
N THR A 532 -12.10 4.69 5.96
CA THR A 532 -10.66 4.71 5.72
C THR A 532 -9.85 4.38 6.98
N PHE A 533 -10.32 4.74 8.16
CA PHE A 533 -9.63 4.54 9.43
C PHE A 533 -9.56 3.05 9.84
N PHE A 534 -10.71 2.35 9.92
CA PHE A 534 -10.74 0.98 10.47
C PHE A 534 -9.86 -0.02 9.73
N PRO A 535 -9.84 -0.08 8.38
CA PRO A 535 -8.95 -1.00 7.67
C PRO A 535 -7.45 -0.66 7.80
N SER A 536 -7.12 0.57 8.22
CA SER A 536 -5.75 1.07 8.35
C SER A 536 -5.27 1.15 9.79
N CYS A 537 -6.13 0.82 10.76
CA CYS A 537 -5.86 0.89 12.19
C CYS A 537 -5.13 -0.36 12.65
N ILE A 538 -3.81 -0.27 12.85
CA ILE A 538 -2.98 -1.41 13.28
C ILE A 538 -3.34 -1.90 14.68
N GLU A 539 -3.90 -1.05 15.53
CA GLU A 539 -4.32 -1.40 16.88
C GLU A 539 -5.45 -2.45 16.91
N LEU A 540 -6.22 -2.57 15.81
CA LEU A 540 -7.26 -3.59 15.67
C LEU A 540 -6.73 -4.94 15.20
N ARG A 541 -5.50 -4.98 14.74
CA ARG A 541 -4.86 -6.15 14.17
C ARG A 541 -4.70 -7.25 15.21
N GLY A 542 -5.27 -8.43 14.94
CA GLY A 542 -5.28 -9.56 15.86
C GLY A 542 -6.18 -9.40 17.09
N GLN A 543 -6.94 -8.31 17.21
CA GLN A 543 -7.86 -8.09 18.33
C GLN A 543 -9.17 -8.84 18.12
N SER A 544 -9.50 -9.73 19.04
CA SER A 544 -10.73 -10.51 18.99
C SER A 544 -11.89 -9.81 19.70
N PHE A 545 -13.10 -9.96 19.16
CA PHE A 545 -14.32 -9.51 19.84
C PHE A 545 -15.52 -10.37 19.43
N LEU A 546 -16.26 -10.90 20.41
CA LEU A 546 -17.35 -11.88 20.24
C LEU A 546 -16.87 -13.08 19.40
N TRP A 547 -17.41 -13.24 18.20
CA TRP A 547 -17.02 -14.31 17.26
C TRP A 547 -15.91 -13.91 16.29
N ALA A 548 -15.65 -12.60 16.13
CA ALA A 548 -14.58 -12.14 15.28
C ALA A 548 -13.22 -12.38 15.95
N THR A 549 -12.36 -13.10 15.28
CA THR A 549 -10.99 -13.41 15.77
C THR A 549 -10.01 -12.30 15.49
N ASP A 550 -10.39 -11.34 14.63
CA ASP A 550 -9.56 -10.20 14.23
C ASP A 550 -10.46 -9.07 13.71
N LEU A 551 -10.48 -7.93 14.41
CA LEU A 551 -11.28 -6.76 14.04
C LEU A 551 -10.76 -6.02 12.80
N SER A 552 -9.51 -6.26 12.40
CA SER A 552 -8.91 -5.68 11.19
C SER A 552 -9.18 -6.50 9.93
N ALA A 553 -9.70 -7.72 10.08
CA ALA A 553 -10.02 -8.65 9.00
C ALA A 553 -11.53 -8.97 8.96
N PRO A 554 -12.06 -9.56 7.88
CA PRO A 554 -13.44 -10.05 7.84
C PRO A 554 -13.69 -11.14 8.89
N ASP A 555 -14.85 -11.13 9.55
CA ASP A 555 -15.31 -12.16 10.50
C ASP A 555 -16.01 -13.30 9.77
N ALA A 556 -15.26 -14.10 9.04
CA ALA A 556 -15.78 -15.21 8.25
C ALA A 556 -16.33 -16.33 9.12
N ILE A 557 -17.67 -16.41 9.28
CA ILE A 557 -18.36 -17.51 10.01
C ILE A 557 -18.57 -18.75 9.13
N VAL A 558 -18.65 -18.55 7.82
CA VAL A 558 -18.73 -19.58 6.80
C VAL A 558 -17.75 -19.21 5.70
N SER A 559 -16.92 -20.16 5.28
CA SER A 559 -16.00 -19.99 4.17
C SER A 559 -16.01 -21.22 3.26
N TRP A 560 -15.73 -21.02 1.97
CA TRP A 560 -15.65 -22.10 0.98
C TRP A 560 -14.45 -21.91 0.06
N THR A 561 -13.97 -23.02 -0.52
CA THR A 561 -12.82 -23.05 -1.44
C THR A 561 -13.22 -22.99 -2.91
N ALA A 562 -14.49 -23.27 -3.22
CA ALA A 562 -14.99 -23.27 -4.59
C ALA A 562 -14.94 -21.88 -5.22
N GLN A 563 -14.38 -21.78 -6.42
CA GLN A 563 -14.35 -20.54 -7.19
C GLN A 563 -15.66 -20.38 -7.96
N ILE A 564 -16.60 -19.61 -7.40
CA ILE A 564 -17.91 -19.35 -8.03
C ILE A 564 -17.81 -18.07 -8.84
N PRO A 565 -18.03 -18.11 -10.18
CA PRO A 565 -17.98 -16.92 -11.02
C PRO A 565 -18.83 -15.78 -10.46
N PHE A 566 -18.34 -14.54 -10.51
CA PHE A 566 -18.91 -13.33 -9.93
C PHE A 566 -18.94 -13.29 -8.39
N ILE A 567 -19.35 -14.38 -7.70
CA ILE A 567 -19.43 -14.41 -6.24
C ILE A 567 -18.03 -14.33 -5.65
N SER A 568 -17.14 -15.25 -5.99
CA SER A 568 -15.77 -15.30 -5.45
C SER A 568 -14.96 -14.04 -5.75
N LYS A 569 -15.26 -13.34 -6.87
CA LYS A 569 -14.56 -12.13 -7.27
C LYS A 569 -15.04 -10.86 -6.55
N TYR A 570 -16.35 -10.74 -6.27
CA TYR A 570 -16.95 -9.50 -5.77
C TYR A 570 -17.49 -9.59 -4.35
N PHE A 571 -17.90 -10.78 -3.91
CA PHE A 571 -18.40 -11.03 -2.56
C PHE A 571 -17.34 -11.69 -1.68
N GLY A 572 -16.36 -12.38 -2.28
CA GLY A 572 -15.39 -13.20 -1.57
C GLY A 572 -15.88 -14.66 -1.38
N ASN A 573 -15.02 -15.47 -0.78
CA ASN A 573 -15.31 -16.89 -0.52
C ASN A 573 -15.73 -17.13 0.95
N HIS A 574 -16.40 -16.16 1.55
CA HIS A 574 -16.84 -16.23 2.95
C HIS A 574 -18.07 -15.36 3.19
N VAL A 575 -18.69 -15.53 4.36
CA VAL A 575 -19.77 -14.66 4.85
C VAL A 575 -19.34 -14.06 6.20
N SER A 576 -19.27 -12.73 6.25
CA SER A 576 -19.07 -11.96 7.47
C SER A 576 -20.39 -11.80 8.23
N LEU A 577 -20.44 -12.21 9.51
CA LEU A 577 -21.64 -12.11 10.33
C LEU A 577 -21.92 -10.65 10.71
N PHE A 578 -20.90 -9.84 11.04
CA PHE A 578 -21.11 -8.43 11.31
C PHE A 578 -21.64 -7.69 10.09
N CYS A 579 -21.16 -8.02 8.89
CA CYS A 579 -21.67 -7.45 7.64
C CYS A 579 -23.13 -7.87 7.39
N LEU A 580 -23.51 -9.11 7.68
CA LEU A 580 -24.87 -9.61 7.59
C LEU A 580 -25.80 -8.89 8.59
N LEU A 581 -25.39 -8.74 9.86
CA LEU A 581 -26.13 -8.03 10.90
C LEU A 581 -26.30 -6.55 10.54
N MET A 582 -25.26 -5.91 10.03
CA MET A 582 -25.29 -4.54 9.50
C MET A 582 -26.34 -4.41 8.39
N THR A 583 -26.38 -5.34 7.45
CA THR A 583 -27.33 -5.34 6.33
C THR A 583 -28.75 -5.51 6.79
N ILE A 584 -29.03 -6.48 7.68
CA ILE A 584 -30.35 -6.71 8.26
C ILE A 584 -30.82 -5.46 9.00
N THR A 585 -29.96 -4.88 9.84
CA THR A 585 -30.28 -3.68 10.60
C THR A 585 -30.55 -2.47 9.69
N ASN A 586 -29.80 -2.37 8.58
CA ASN A 586 -30.00 -1.32 7.57
C ASN A 586 -31.35 -1.47 6.84
N ILE A 587 -31.77 -2.69 6.53
CA ILE A 587 -33.11 -2.98 5.96
C ILE A 587 -34.20 -2.59 6.95
N ILE A 588 -34.06 -2.93 8.23
CA ILE A 588 -35.01 -2.55 9.30
C ILE A 588 -35.08 -1.01 9.42
N TYR A 589 -33.92 -0.35 9.47
CA TYR A 589 -33.86 1.12 9.54
C TYR A 589 -34.52 1.78 8.32
N THR A 590 -34.27 1.26 7.11
CA THR A 590 -34.88 1.70 5.86
C THR A 590 -36.42 1.59 5.94
N ARG A 591 -36.93 0.46 6.45
CA ARG A 591 -38.39 0.26 6.64
C ARG A 591 -38.98 1.27 7.60
N ILE A 592 -38.31 1.53 8.74
CA ILE A 592 -38.74 2.52 9.74
C ILE A 592 -38.78 3.92 9.13
N ASN A 593 -37.76 4.32 8.39
CA ASN A 593 -37.68 5.62 7.73
C ASN A 593 -38.77 5.82 6.67
N MET A 594 -39.04 4.78 5.89
CA MET A 594 -40.11 4.83 4.88
C MET A 594 -41.49 5.01 5.51
N GLN A 595 -41.75 4.40 6.67
CA GLN A 595 -43.03 4.62 7.42
C GLN A 595 -43.12 6.04 7.97
N ASN A 596 -42.01 6.69 8.28
CA ASN A 596 -41.96 8.05 8.81
C ASN A 596 -42.07 9.15 7.73
N GLN A 597 -42.06 8.79 6.43
CA GLN A 597 -42.09 9.73 5.30
C GLN A 597 -43.25 9.40 4.33
N PRO A 598 -44.50 9.76 4.65
CA PRO A 598 -45.67 9.37 3.88
C PRO A 598 -45.70 9.85 2.41
N GLY A 599 -44.89 10.86 2.05
CA GLY A 599 -44.80 11.41 0.70
C GLY A 599 -43.59 10.93 -0.12
N GLY A 600 -42.60 10.27 0.51
CA GLY A 600 -41.35 9.91 -0.14
C GLY A 600 -41.40 8.66 -1.05
N ALA A 601 -42.38 7.80 -0.84
CA ALA A 601 -42.54 6.54 -1.56
C ALA A 601 -43.35 6.64 -2.87
N SER A 602 -43.76 7.85 -3.26
CA SER A 602 -44.67 8.05 -4.42
C SER A 602 -44.01 7.96 -5.80
N MET A 603 -42.66 7.90 -5.86
CA MET A 603 -41.96 7.68 -7.13
C MET A 603 -41.88 6.18 -7.45
N PRO A 604 -42.37 5.72 -8.62
CA PRO A 604 -42.22 4.32 -9.05
C PRO A 604 -40.75 3.91 -9.07
N GLY A 605 -40.43 2.79 -8.44
CA GLY A 605 -39.05 2.26 -8.39
C GLY A 605 -38.21 2.73 -7.20
N MET A 606 -38.48 3.88 -6.56
CA MET A 606 -37.69 4.38 -5.43
C MET A 606 -37.67 3.39 -4.26
N LYS A 607 -38.82 2.75 -3.98
CA LYS A 607 -38.96 1.75 -2.92
C LYS A 607 -37.98 0.56 -3.14
N TRP A 608 -37.92 0.05 -4.36
CA TRP A 608 -37.01 -1.05 -4.72
C TRP A 608 -35.54 -0.65 -4.58
N MET A 609 -35.20 0.55 -5.03
CA MET A 609 -33.84 1.08 -4.91
C MET A 609 -33.40 1.20 -3.46
N MET A 610 -34.28 1.66 -2.56
CA MET A 610 -33.98 1.80 -1.13
C MET A 610 -33.75 0.46 -0.41
N TYR A 611 -34.38 -0.64 -0.86
CA TYR A 611 -34.13 -1.97 -0.31
C TYR A 611 -32.97 -2.69 -0.99
N LEU A 612 -32.69 -2.39 -2.25
CA LEU A 612 -31.56 -2.97 -3.00
C LEU A 612 -30.22 -2.44 -2.47
N MET A 613 -30.15 -1.16 -2.08
CA MET A 613 -28.91 -0.53 -1.64
C MET A 613 -28.27 -1.24 -0.42
N PRO A 614 -28.98 -1.59 0.67
CA PRO A 614 -28.41 -2.38 1.76
C PRO A 614 -27.89 -3.76 1.31
N VAL A 615 -28.55 -4.41 0.37
CA VAL A 615 -28.11 -5.70 -0.17
C VAL A 615 -26.83 -5.53 -0.99
N MET A 616 -26.72 -4.46 -1.78
CA MET A 616 -25.47 -4.15 -2.47
C MET A 616 -24.33 -3.88 -1.47
N PHE A 617 -24.60 -3.23 -0.34
CA PHE A 617 -23.60 -3.03 0.69
C PHE A 617 -23.06 -4.34 1.28
N LEU A 618 -23.89 -5.39 1.38
CA LEU A 618 -23.42 -6.71 1.77
C LEU A 618 -22.31 -7.21 0.83
N PHE A 619 -22.47 -7.02 -0.47
CA PHE A 619 -21.45 -7.44 -1.45
C PHE A 619 -20.16 -6.64 -1.34
N PHE A 620 -20.23 -5.35 -1.04
CA PHE A 620 -19.04 -4.50 -0.93
C PHE A 620 -18.33 -4.66 0.41
N PHE A 621 -19.07 -4.78 1.51
CA PHE A 621 -18.50 -4.76 2.86
C PHE A 621 -18.18 -6.14 3.41
N ASN A 622 -18.56 -7.22 2.73
CA ASN A 622 -18.32 -8.58 3.21
C ASN A 622 -16.82 -8.90 3.38
N ASP A 623 -15.97 -8.33 2.50
CA ASP A 623 -14.49 -8.53 2.52
C ASP A 623 -13.75 -7.45 3.35
N TYR A 624 -14.49 -6.55 4.01
CA TYR A 624 -13.92 -5.47 4.81
C TYR A 624 -13.66 -5.88 6.27
N ALA A 625 -12.83 -5.06 6.95
CA ALA A 625 -12.55 -5.22 8.37
C ALA A 625 -13.85 -5.33 9.20
N SER A 626 -13.96 -6.36 10.03
CA SER A 626 -15.13 -6.64 10.86
C SER A 626 -15.43 -5.49 11.85
N GLY A 627 -14.39 -4.77 12.31
CA GLY A 627 -14.54 -3.57 13.14
C GLY A 627 -15.35 -2.47 12.47
N LEU A 628 -15.25 -2.27 11.14
CA LEU A 628 -16.07 -1.32 10.39
C LEU A 628 -17.54 -1.76 10.32
N SER A 629 -17.79 -3.03 9.99
CA SER A 629 -19.14 -3.60 9.91
C SER A 629 -19.81 -3.58 11.28
N TYR A 630 -19.07 -3.87 12.35
CA TYR A 630 -19.53 -3.76 13.73
C TYR A 630 -19.89 -2.33 14.12
N TYR A 631 -19.02 -1.36 13.84
CA TYR A 631 -19.35 0.08 14.05
C TYR A 631 -20.65 0.48 13.35
N TYR A 632 -20.78 0.12 12.06
CA TYR A 632 -21.96 0.52 11.29
C TYR A 632 -23.23 -0.16 11.78
N PHE A 633 -23.16 -1.45 12.16
CA PHE A 633 -24.24 -2.18 12.83
C PHE A 633 -24.68 -1.46 14.12
N LEU A 634 -23.74 -1.14 15.02
CA LEU A 634 -24.03 -0.42 16.27
C LEU A 634 -24.62 0.97 16.01
N SER A 635 -24.03 1.68 15.06
CA SER A 635 -24.48 3.02 14.68
C SER A 635 -25.93 3.02 14.20
N LEU A 636 -26.34 2.05 13.39
CA LEU A 636 -27.72 1.89 12.95
C LEU A 636 -28.64 1.46 14.09
N LEU A 637 -28.21 0.52 14.94
CA LEU A 637 -28.97 0.06 16.10
C LEU A 637 -29.27 1.21 17.06
N ILE A 638 -28.25 2.01 17.41
CA ILE A 638 -28.41 3.21 18.24
C ILE A 638 -29.36 4.23 17.57
N THR A 639 -29.23 4.43 16.25
CA THR A 639 -30.12 5.33 15.50
C THR A 639 -31.57 4.86 15.55
N ILE A 640 -31.83 3.55 15.45
CA ILE A 640 -33.16 2.98 15.60
C ILE A 640 -33.71 3.27 17.02
N ILE A 641 -32.89 2.99 18.04
CA ILE A 641 -33.27 3.28 19.46
C ILE A 641 -33.56 4.76 19.65
N GLN A 642 -32.67 5.65 19.15
CA GLN A 642 -32.91 7.11 19.21
C GLN A 642 -34.20 7.53 18.49
N THR A 643 -34.51 6.92 17.34
CA THR A 643 -35.73 7.19 16.58
C THR A 643 -36.97 6.83 17.39
N TYR A 644 -37.00 5.65 18.03
CA TYR A 644 -38.09 5.24 18.88
C TYR A 644 -38.22 6.11 20.14
N ALA A 645 -37.09 6.43 20.80
CA ALA A 645 -37.07 7.30 21.97
C ALA A 645 -37.62 8.70 21.62
N CYS A 646 -37.11 9.33 20.56
CA CYS A 646 -37.60 10.63 20.11
C CYS A 646 -39.09 10.59 19.71
N ARG A 647 -39.52 9.49 19.06
CA ARG A 647 -40.96 9.33 18.72
C ARG A 647 -41.86 9.30 19.95
N ARG A 648 -41.39 8.64 21.03
CA ARG A 648 -42.17 8.58 22.30
C ARG A 648 -42.15 9.91 23.06
N MET A 649 -41.09 10.71 22.90
CA MET A 649 -40.94 12.01 23.57
C MET A 649 -41.65 13.15 22.86
N VAL A 650 -42.04 13.00 21.59
CA VAL A 650 -42.64 14.03 20.76
C VAL A 650 -44.19 13.91 20.83
N ASP A 651 -44.82 14.91 21.36
CA ASP A 651 -46.26 15.06 21.36
C ASP A 651 -46.75 15.59 20.00
N GLU A 652 -47.36 14.69 19.20
CA GLU A 652 -47.82 15.02 17.84
C GLU A 652 -48.96 16.06 17.82
N GLU A 653 -49.82 16.14 18.87
CA GLU A 653 -50.85 17.14 18.97
C GLU A 653 -50.27 18.54 19.19
N LYS A 654 -49.24 18.64 20.03
CA LYS A 654 -48.51 19.88 20.27
C LYS A 654 -47.78 20.36 19.02
N VAL A 655 -47.12 19.43 18.30
CA VAL A 655 -46.48 19.74 17.01
C VAL A 655 -47.52 20.24 16.00
N ARG A 656 -48.72 19.65 15.93
CA ARG A 656 -49.81 20.09 15.05
C ARG A 656 -50.30 21.49 15.41
N ALA A 657 -50.51 21.78 16.69
CA ALA A 657 -50.89 23.10 17.17
C ALA A 657 -49.84 24.17 16.81
N GLU A 658 -48.55 23.88 17.02
CA GLU A 658 -47.46 24.78 16.64
C GLU A 658 -47.37 25.01 15.11
N MET A 659 -47.63 23.99 14.32
CA MET A 659 -47.65 24.11 12.85
C MET A 659 -48.79 25.01 12.38
N LEU A 660 -49.98 24.84 12.93
CA LEU A 660 -51.14 25.68 12.63
C LEU A 660 -50.94 27.14 13.06
N ALA A 661 -50.33 27.38 14.23
CA ALA A 661 -49.94 28.71 14.69
C ALA A 661 -48.90 29.37 13.78
N ASN A 662 -47.91 28.59 13.33
CA ASN A 662 -46.87 29.07 12.44
C ASN A 662 -47.32 29.28 10.99
N ALA A 663 -48.33 28.56 10.52
CA ALA A 663 -48.94 28.78 9.20
C ALA A 663 -49.60 30.16 9.06
N LYS A 664 -49.98 30.79 10.17
CA LYS A 664 -50.57 32.15 10.22
C LYS A 664 -49.54 33.28 10.18
N LYS A 665 -48.23 32.97 10.38
CA LYS A 665 -47.17 34.00 10.40
C LYS A 665 -46.56 34.18 9.00
N PRO A 666 -46.37 35.42 8.51
CA PRO A 666 -45.70 35.69 7.25
C PRO A 666 -44.25 35.24 7.34
N ARG A 667 -43.83 34.32 6.47
CA ARG A 667 -42.46 33.79 6.46
C ARG A 667 -41.59 34.46 5.40
N LYS A 668 -40.39 34.92 5.79
CA LYS A 668 -39.32 35.23 4.84
C LYS A 668 -38.83 33.92 4.22
N LYS A 669 -38.98 33.76 2.89
CA LYS A 669 -38.44 32.62 2.15
C LYS A 669 -36.90 32.61 2.29
N SER A 670 -36.30 31.45 2.63
CA SER A 670 -34.84 31.34 2.61
C SER A 670 -34.31 31.47 1.17
N GLY A 671 -33.13 32.09 0.98
CA GLY A 671 -32.60 32.31 -0.34
C GLY A 671 -32.41 31.03 -1.17
N PHE A 672 -32.18 29.90 -0.52
CA PHE A 672 -32.09 28.58 -1.18
C PHE A 672 -33.47 28.10 -1.71
N MET A 673 -34.52 28.21 -0.90
CA MET A 673 -35.89 27.86 -1.31
C MET A 673 -36.41 28.79 -2.43
N ALA A 674 -36.05 30.07 -2.40
CA ALA A 674 -36.39 31.01 -3.47
C ALA A 674 -35.73 30.63 -4.80
N ARG A 675 -34.46 30.25 -4.79
CA ARG A 675 -33.74 29.79 -5.97
C ARG A 675 -34.26 28.45 -6.52
N LEU A 676 -34.64 27.52 -5.63
CA LEU A 676 -35.23 26.24 -6.03
C LEU A 676 -36.59 26.45 -6.69
N GLU A 677 -37.43 27.30 -6.13
CA GLU A 677 -38.76 27.65 -6.68
C GLU A 677 -38.62 28.36 -8.03
N GLU A 678 -37.64 29.24 -8.18
CA GLU A 678 -37.34 29.91 -9.46
C GLU A 678 -36.85 28.93 -10.52
N ALA A 679 -35.99 27.99 -10.16
CA ALA A 679 -35.52 26.92 -11.06
C ALA A 679 -36.69 26.02 -11.50
N GLN A 680 -37.58 25.65 -10.59
CA GLN A 680 -38.78 24.88 -10.88
C GLN A 680 -39.74 25.63 -11.79
N ARG A 681 -39.95 26.92 -11.56
CA ARG A 681 -40.80 27.78 -12.43
C ARG A 681 -40.21 27.87 -13.85
N LYS A 682 -38.92 28.05 -13.98
CA LYS A 682 -38.25 28.06 -15.28
C LYS A 682 -38.41 26.72 -16.02
N GLN A 683 -38.24 25.60 -15.31
CA GLN A 683 -38.41 24.26 -15.89
C GLN A 683 -39.86 24.00 -16.31
N GLN A 684 -40.84 24.43 -15.51
CA GLN A 684 -42.27 24.33 -15.87
C GLN A 684 -42.64 25.23 -17.07
N ALA A 685 -42.06 26.40 -17.18
CA ALA A 685 -42.27 27.29 -18.32
C ALA A 685 -41.72 26.63 -19.62
N MET A 686 -40.54 26.04 -19.58
CA MET A 686 -39.96 25.31 -20.72
C MET A 686 -40.83 24.10 -21.13
N LEU A 687 -41.30 23.32 -20.17
CA LEU A 687 -42.17 22.16 -20.46
C LEU A 687 -43.52 22.61 -21.07
N ARG A 688 -44.12 23.70 -20.58
CA ARG A 688 -45.32 24.27 -21.18
C ARG A 688 -45.10 24.77 -22.62
N GLU A 689 -43.97 25.38 -22.90
CA GLU A 689 -43.60 25.79 -24.25
C GLU A 689 -43.37 24.59 -25.17
N GLN A 690 -42.71 23.55 -24.70
CA GLN A 690 -42.56 22.32 -25.47
C GLN A 690 -43.89 21.64 -25.78
N GLN A 691 -44.81 21.56 -24.80
CA GLN A 691 -46.15 21.03 -25.01
C GLN A 691 -46.95 21.85 -26.04
N LYS A 692 -46.85 23.21 -25.95
CA LYS A 692 -47.48 24.10 -26.94
C LYS A 692 -46.89 23.94 -28.34
N GLN A 693 -45.58 23.75 -28.46
CA GLN A 693 -44.94 23.48 -29.72
C GLN A 693 -45.33 22.12 -30.31
N GLN A 694 -45.39 21.07 -29.48
CA GLN A 694 -45.89 19.77 -29.88
C GLN A 694 -47.37 19.77 -30.31
N ALA A 695 -48.23 20.52 -29.60
CA ALA A 695 -49.62 20.70 -29.94
C ALA A 695 -49.81 21.48 -31.27
N LYS A 696 -48.97 22.53 -31.49
CA LYS A 696 -48.96 23.24 -32.80
C LYS A 696 -48.46 22.35 -33.94
N ALA A 697 -47.42 21.54 -33.73
CA ALA A 697 -46.91 20.62 -34.72
C ALA A 697 -47.88 19.49 -35.05
N LYS A 698 -48.71 19.01 -34.09
CA LYS A 698 -49.79 18.06 -34.37
C LYS A 698 -50.96 18.69 -35.12
N LYS A 699 -51.23 19.98 -34.92
CA LYS A 699 -52.30 20.69 -35.65
C LYS A 699 -51.93 21.03 -37.09
N ASN A 700 -50.63 21.25 -37.37
CA ASN A 700 -50.12 21.47 -38.71
C ASN A 700 -49.90 20.17 -39.52
N ARG A 701 -50.01 19.00 -38.91
CA ARG A 701 -49.95 17.68 -39.56
C ARG A 701 -51.34 17.05 -39.86
N ARG A 702 -52.40 17.71 -39.45
CA ARG A 702 -53.79 17.44 -39.87
C ARG A 702 -54.25 18.48 -40.89
#